data_96cae9c99ce3f9777c06460632451369
#
_entry.id   96cae9c99ce3f9777c06460632451369
#
_cell.length_a   1.000
_cell.length_b   1.000
_cell.length_c   1.000
_cell.angle_alpha   90.00
_cell.angle_beta   90.00
_cell.angle_gamma   90.00
#
_symmetry.space_group_name_H-M   'P 1'
#
loop_
_entity.id
_entity.type
_entity.pdbx_description
1 polymer ?
#
loop_
_entity_poly.entity_id
_entity_poly.type
_entity_poly.pdbx_seq_one_letter_code
_entity_poly.pdbx_strand_id
1 'polypeptide(L)'
;MPLQKTLVPVDIVAGLDTKNDPKLTPKLTDLQNGRYTVGSQISKRLGYTALSQDISGSTDILSSGEGLTSFQDELLEFSGSKLYSYSESVARWIDKGGFQSVKIDSDDIIRNTSECKNQDSCVASGLQLFAWEQYSSAGVLEGIFASVLDSVSGGMIQAATLIDATAINPRCVRLGPNPTLCYIDTSASPHLLKCVQVDINNPVAFKAANTISSVVNATNPVYDVAIYSDNVNVGNGIFCYNNSGVTRIDVGYLTTEGVLGTPGSGYPTVVTILSTNATDCIAICADKVNTAAAEEERIYVGYASTGSSAGLKIKRLESILTVEATHTVEGTATLIDGASMMVTQAGDLQIVYTLNATNTYDHQVKGALYNITSDSMGAAAVIKRSVGLVSKLWEYDSEKYFIAVHDSSLQPTYFVINTDGLISAKILPGTAATLPAKFLASVDSSATGIFKYGGLVRTRLTSKNNDLYSLTGVSNIMVDFTSVERFESAELGGNLHIGGGFVSMYDSQQIVELNYHLYPENISAAVNNSAGSLAAGTYLYQVIWIWTDAKGQDHRSAPSVAVSAAPSGGSSTVTLTIPSLRLTQKTDVICEIYRTVTTGRLFFKIGTVANNTAADSVSFADAGAISDANLVAKESLYTNGGIIENIPPPASLILTPYKNRLVCVSSENPKKLIYSKNRIPLGPVEFSDVFSIVLNKATRITALSEFDQKLIIFEPNQIFYITGNGPNSTGAQNDFSAANLVTGDVGCSNTNSLVLMPLGLMFQSNKGIYLLDRSLQTIYIGAEVEAYNSLTITSAELIQNENQIRYLTSDGRCLVYDYFYGKWSTWTNHEGQGGTIWNSNGDYVYLRTDGRIFQQSSSSYKDDNDPIEMSLTTSWVKTGGIQGFQRIRRALVLGDFKSTHTLQLEIGHDYQDYFNELHKFNYITDLEIIEYGDSSPYGDEGYFGTNSGVADGVYQFRAHCKKQKCQSVRFRISDTEEANPGQAYSISSLMLEVGIRSNSMKLPQQKLT
;
A
#
# COMPACT_ATOMS: atom_id res chain seq x y z
N MET A 1 -37.21 -43.47 44.73
CA MET A 1 -38.00 -42.66 43.83
C MET A 1 -37.43 -42.83 42.46
N PRO A 2 -38.22 -43.06 41.40
CA PRO A 2 -37.73 -43.08 40.04
C PRO A 2 -37.11 -41.73 39.71
N LEU A 3 -35.99 -41.74 39.02
CA LEU A 3 -35.32 -40.54 38.50
C LEU A 3 -36.30 -39.81 37.58
N GLN A 4 -36.67 -38.59 37.96
CA GLN A 4 -37.49 -37.75 37.10
C GLN A 4 -36.64 -37.34 35.92
N LYS A 5 -37.09 -37.66 34.70
CA LYS A 5 -36.46 -37.28 33.47
C LYS A 5 -36.92 -35.89 33.10
N THR A 6 -36.00 -34.99 32.84
CA THR A 6 -36.29 -33.62 32.40
C THR A 6 -35.54 -33.34 31.11
N LEU A 7 -36.20 -32.73 30.14
CA LEU A 7 -35.56 -32.17 28.95
C LEU A 7 -35.05 -30.78 29.29
N VAL A 8 -33.76 -30.56 29.04
CA VAL A 8 -33.09 -29.27 29.28
C VAL A 8 -32.63 -28.77 27.94
N PRO A 9 -33.08 -27.61 27.48
CA PRO A 9 -32.57 -27.02 26.25
C PRO A 9 -31.12 -26.53 26.44
N VAL A 10 -30.30 -26.66 25.41
CA VAL A 10 -29.02 -26.02 25.28
C VAL A 10 -29.19 -24.90 24.30
N ASP A 11 -28.92 -23.69 24.70
CA ASP A 11 -29.14 -22.51 23.88
C ASP A 11 -28.00 -22.37 22.86
N ILE A 12 -28.18 -23.00 21.71
CA ILE A 12 -27.22 -22.94 20.59
C ILE A 12 -27.36 -21.65 19.77
N VAL A 13 -28.48 -20.94 19.92
CA VAL A 13 -28.77 -19.70 19.17
C VAL A 13 -28.46 -18.43 19.97
N ALA A 14 -27.95 -18.56 21.20
CA ALA A 14 -27.57 -17.42 22.04
C ALA A 14 -26.42 -16.59 21.42
N GLY A 15 -25.70 -17.10 20.42
CA GLY A 15 -24.58 -16.47 19.76
C GLY A 15 -23.22 -17.05 20.14
N LEU A 16 -22.18 -16.51 19.54
CA LEU A 16 -20.80 -16.87 19.84
C LEU A 16 -20.29 -16.09 21.05
N ASP A 17 -19.38 -16.67 21.83
CA ASP A 17 -18.70 -15.99 22.93
C ASP A 17 -17.30 -16.57 23.11
N THR A 18 -16.32 -15.87 22.57
CA THR A 18 -14.90 -16.22 22.70
C THR A 18 -14.19 -15.45 23.83
N LYS A 19 -14.90 -14.52 24.47
CA LYS A 19 -14.36 -13.69 25.55
C LYS A 19 -14.39 -14.40 26.90
N ASN A 20 -15.52 -14.98 27.22
CA ASN A 20 -15.72 -15.58 28.54
C ASN A 20 -15.21 -17.01 28.60
N ASP A 21 -14.80 -17.45 29.81
CA ASP A 21 -14.41 -18.84 30.00
C ASP A 21 -15.54 -19.78 29.53
N PRO A 22 -15.27 -20.74 28.65
CA PRO A 22 -16.25 -21.74 28.22
C PRO A 22 -16.99 -22.46 29.33
N LYS A 23 -16.49 -22.40 30.56
CA LYS A 23 -17.13 -22.97 31.74
C LYS A 23 -18.22 -22.07 32.34
N LEU A 24 -18.28 -20.81 31.97
CA LEU A 24 -19.16 -19.79 32.58
C LEU A 24 -20.19 -19.23 31.59
N THR A 25 -19.89 -19.21 30.31
CA THR A 25 -20.82 -18.70 29.28
C THR A 25 -21.89 -19.74 28.91
N PRO A 26 -23.13 -19.36 28.64
CA PRO A 26 -24.14 -20.25 28.07
C PRO A 26 -24.08 -20.29 26.51
N LYS A 27 -23.28 -19.43 25.89
CA LYS A 27 -23.20 -19.26 24.43
C LYS A 27 -22.31 -20.32 23.78
N LEU A 28 -22.29 -20.35 22.43
CA LEU A 28 -21.35 -21.17 21.68
C LEU A 28 -19.93 -20.66 21.91
N THR A 29 -18.97 -21.57 21.96
CA THR A 29 -17.55 -21.23 22.02
C THR A 29 -16.90 -21.20 20.65
N ASP A 30 -17.54 -21.84 19.66
CA ASP A 30 -17.11 -21.83 18.26
C ASP A 30 -18.33 -22.04 17.35
N LEU A 31 -18.36 -21.30 16.23
CA LEU A 31 -19.34 -21.46 15.17
C LEU A 31 -18.64 -21.17 13.84
N GLN A 32 -18.34 -22.22 13.08
CA GLN A 32 -17.66 -22.15 11.82
C GLN A 32 -18.60 -22.42 10.66
N ASN A 33 -18.54 -21.61 9.62
CA ASN A 33 -19.30 -21.74 8.37
C ASN A 33 -20.82 -21.80 8.56
N GLY A 34 -21.32 -21.34 9.72
CA GLY A 34 -22.73 -21.22 10.01
C GLY A 34 -23.24 -19.80 9.83
N ARG A 35 -24.52 -19.66 9.48
CA ARG A 35 -25.26 -18.40 9.45
C ARG A 35 -26.57 -18.54 10.21
N TYR A 36 -27.03 -17.45 10.80
CA TYR A 36 -28.34 -17.39 11.44
C TYR A 36 -29.42 -17.16 10.39
N THR A 37 -30.53 -17.87 10.50
CA THR A 37 -31.66 -17.79 9.57
C THR A 37 -32.97 -17.52 10.27
N VAL A 38 -34.02 -17.31 9.50
CA VAL A 38 -35.39 -17.12 10.03
C VAL A 38 -35.78 -18.28 10.95
N GLY A 39 -36.44 -17.97 12.07
CA GLY A 39 -36.78 -18.96 13.08
C GLY A 39 -35.65 -19.28 14.07
N SER A 40 -34.61 -18.50 14.11
CA SER A 40 -33.42 -18.71 14.97
C SER A 40 -32.72 -20.04 14.72
N GLN A 41 -32.66 -20.49 13.49
CA GLN A 41 -31.90 -21.68 13.09
C GLN A 41 -30.49 -21.30 12.71
N ILE A 42 -29.57 -22.27 12.82
CA ILE A 42 -28.22 -22.17 12.29
C ILE A 42 -28.12 -23.05 11.04
N SER A 43 -27.78 -22.45 9.92
CA SER A 43 -27.63 -23.13 8.63
C SER A 43 -26.23 -22.91 8.06
N LYS A 44 -25.80 -23.83 7.20
CA LYS A 44 -24.53 -23.71 6.46
C LYS A 44 -24.54 -22.46 5.58
N ARG A 45 -23.41 -21.77 5.49
CA ARG A 45 -23.21 -20.66 4.56
C ARG A 45 -23.18 -21.15 3.11
N LEU A 46 -23.42 -20.24 2.19
CA LEU A 46 -23.19 -20.46 0.77
C LEU A 46 -21.70 -20.49 0.46
N GLY A 47 -21.35 -21.13 -0.62
CA GLY A 47 -19.99 -21.22 -1.13
C GLY A 47 -19.64 -20.13 -2.11
N TYR A 48 -18.44 -20.21 -2.64
CA TYR A 48 -17.88 -19.26 -3.60
C TYR A 48 -17.37 -19.99 -4.84
N THR A 49 -17.53 -19.35 -5.99
CA THR A 49 -17.02 -19.82 -7.26
C THR A 49 -15.92 -18.88 -7.73
N ALA A 50 -14.79 -19.42 -8.14
CA ALA A 50 -13.72 -18.60 -8.70
C ALA A 50 -14.13 -18.06 -10.08
N LEU A 51 -13.91 -16.77 -10.32
CA LEU A 51 -13.98 -16.18 -11.64
C LEU A 51 -12.74 -16.56 -12.45
N SER A 52 -12.85 -16.54 -13.78
CA SER A 52 -11.69 -16.75 -14.65
C SER A 52 -10.63 -15.67 -14.39
N GLN A 53 -9.35 -16.08 -14.41
CA GLN A 53 -8.21 -15.15 -14.36
C GLN A 53 -7.72 -14.75 -15.75
N ASP A 54 -8.32 -15.26 -16.83
CA ASP A 54 -7.87 -15.02 -18.20
C ASP A 54 -8.04 -13.56 -18.60
N ILE A 55 -7.00 -13.00 -19.23
CA ILE A 55 -7.04 -11.66 -19.82
C ILE A 55 -7.45 -11.75 -21.28
N SER A 56 -8.38 -10.91 -21.69
CA SER A 56 -8.87 -10.87 -23.07
C SER A 56 -7.76 -10.43 -24.04
N GLY A 57 -7.53 -11.22 -25.08
CA GLY A 57 -6.50 -10.93 -26.08
C GLY A 57 -5.06 -11.23 -25.65
N SER A 58 -4.85 -11.84 -24.50
CA SER A 58 -3.54 -12.28 -23.99
C SER A 58 -3.57 -13.77 -23.64
N THR A 59 -2.38 -14.37 -23.57
CA THR A 59 -2.17 -15.69 -22.94
C THR A 59 -1.82 -15.57 -21.46
N ASP A 60 -1.70 -14.35 -20.94
CA ASP A 60 -1.42 -14.08 -19.53
C ASP A 60 -2.70 -14.20 -18.70
N ILE A 61 -2.49 -14.46 -17.42
CA ILE A 61 -3.55 -14.52 -16.42
C ILE A 61 -3.27 -13.50 -15.32
N LEU A 62 -4.29 -13.06 -14.62
CA LEU A 62 -4.12 -12.29 -13.39
C LEU A 62 -3.49 -13.17 -12.31
N SER A 63 -2.28 -12.84 -11.91
CA SER A 63 -1.47 -13.62 -10.96
C SER A 63 -1.25 -12.93 -9.62
N SER A 64 -1.66 -11.67 -9.51
CA SER A 64 -1.61 -10.90 -8.28
C SER A 64 -2.79 -9.93 -8.26
N GLY A 65 -3.40 -9.73 -7.12
CA GLY A 65 -4.45 -8.73 -6.92
C GLY A 65 -4.05 -7.77 -5.81
N GLU A 66 -4.18 -6.48 -6.06
CA GLU A 66 -3.82 -5.42 -5.12
C GLU A 66 -5.04 -4.67 -4.60
N GLY A 67 -6.14 -4.68 -5.34
CA GLY A 67 -7.40 -4.06 -4.95
C GLY A 67 -8.57 -4.46 -5.82
N LEU A 68 -9.76 -4.44 -5.26
CA LEU A 68 -11.01 -4.79 -5.92
C LEU A 68 -12.05 -3.72 -5.61
N THR A 69 -12.77 -3.28 -6.62
CA THR A 69 -13.90 -2.35 -6.46
C THR A 69 -14.96 -2.58 -7.53
N SER A 70 -16.16 -2.10 -7.29
CA SER A 70 -17.24 -2.08 -8.30
C SER A 70 -17.57 -0.63 -8.64
N PHE A 71 -17.67 -0.33 -9.93
CA PHE A 71 -17.97 1.01 -10.41
C PHE A 71 -18.85 0.96 -11.66
N GLN A 72 -20.05 1.57 -11.61
CA GLN A 72 -21.00 1.63 -12.74
C GLN A 72 -21.23 0.26 -13.41
N ASP A 73 -21.52 -0.75 -12.60
CA ASP A 73 -21.75 -2.14 -13.01
C ASP A 73 -20.50 -2.90 -13.52
N GLU A 74 -19.34 -2.25 -13.60
CA GLU A 74 -18.07 -2.91 -13.86
C GLU A 74 -17.45 -3.42 -12.55
N LEU A 75 -16.96 -4.66 -12.56
CA LEU A 75 -16.07 -5.19 -11.53
C LEU A 75 -14.63 -4.88 -11.94
N LEU A 76 -13.94 -4.12 -11.12
CA LEU A 76 -12.60 -3.61 -11.40
C LEU A 76 -11.57 -4.24 -10.46
N GLU A 77 -10.50 -4.78 -11.02
CA GLU A 77 -9.34 -5.31 -10.29
C GLU A 77 -8.09 -4.50 -10.62
N PHE A 78 -7.36 -4.15 -9.59
CA PHE A 78 -6.02 -3.58 -9.70
C PHE A 78 -5.00 -4.70 -9.56
N SER A 79 -4.24 -4.95 -10.61
CA SER A 79 -3.20 -5.96 -10.65
C SER A 79 -1.90 -5.36 -11.19
N GLY A 80 -0.88 -5.31 -10.36
CA GLY A 80 0.38 -4.65 -10.68
C GLY A 80 0.20 -3.15 -10.93
N SER A 81 0.48 -2.70 -12.14
CA SER A 81 0.32 -1.30 -12.55
C SER A 81 -0.91 -1.08 -13.45
N LYS A 82 -1.82 -2.02 -13.53
CA LYS A 82 -2.94 -1.99 -14.49
C LYS A 82 -4.28 -2.14 -13.80
N LEU A 83 -5.28 -1.55 -14.44
CA LEU A 83 -6.68 -1.70 -14.11
C LEU A 83 -7.34 -2.65 -15.10
N TYR A 84 -8.05 -3.63 -14.59
CA TYR A 84 -8.80 -4.60 -15.39
C TYR A 84 -10.29 -4.55 -15.04
N SER A 85 -11.15 -4.71 -16.04
CA SER A 85 -12.59 -4.83 -15.88
C SER A 85 -13.04 -6.22 -16.29
N TYR A 86 -13.84 -6.88 -15.46
CA TYR A 86 -14.37 -8.20 -15.77
C TYR A 86 -15.56 -8.12 -16.73
N SER A 87 -15.51 -8.89 -17.79
CA SER A 87 -16.62 -9.02 -18.74
C SER A 87 -17.31 -10.37 -18.56
N GLU A 88 -18.56 -10.36 -18.09
CA GLU A 88 -19.37 -11.56 -17.94
C GLU A 88 -19.63 -12.27 -19.28
N SER A 89 -19.81 -11.51 -20.35
CA SER A 89 -20.16 -12.06 -21.66
C SER A 89 -19.10 -12.96 -22.28
N VAL A 90 -17.82 -12.73 -21.94
CA VAL A 90 -16.68 -13.52 -22.40
C VAL A 90 -15.98 -14.24 -21.27
N ALA A 91 -16.39 -14.04 -20.02
CA ALA A 91 -15.77 -14.56 -18.79
C ALA A 91 -14.26 -14.29 -18.73
N ARG A 92 -13.86 -13.05 -19.04
CA ARG A 92 -12.45 -12.61 -19.09
C ARG A 92 -12.27 -11.20 -18.61
N TRP A 93 -11.04 -10.88 -18.21
CA TRP A 93 -10.61 -9.53 -17.83
C TRP A 93 -10.21 -8.71 -19.05
N ILE A 94 -10.67 -7.49 -19.13
CA ILE A 94 -10.34 -6.51 -20.16
C ILE A 94 -9.38 -5.50 -19.58
N ASP A 95 -8.21 -5.33 -20.20
CA ASP A 95 -7.23 -4.31 -19.84
C ASP A 95 -7.81 -2.92 -20.14
N LYS A 96 -7.99 -2.10 -19.12
CA LYS A 96 -8.48 -0.71 -19.20
C LYS A 96 -7.33 0.31 -19.22
N GLY A 97 -6.13 -0.16 -19.38
CA GLY A 97 -4.92 0.65 -19.32
C GLY A 97 -4.28 0.57 -17.94
N GLY A 98 -3.09 1.13 -17.88
CA GLY A 98 -2.29 1.10 -16.67
C GLY A 98 -1.94 2.49 -16.19
N PHE A 99 -1.45 2.55 -14.96
CA PHE A 99 -0.72 3.69 -14.46
C PHE A 99 0.58 3.79 -15.26
N GLN A 100 0.56 4.52 -16.35
CA GLN A 100 1.70 4.62 -17.23
C GLN A 100 2.72 5.58 -16.67
N SER A 101 3.98 5.24 -16.81
CA SER A 101 5.04 6.21 -16.64
C SER A 101 5.03 7.18 -17.81
N VAL A 102 5.12 8.45 -17.49
CA VAL A 102 5.15 9.52 -18.50
C VAL A 102 6.58 9.96 -18.70
N LYS A 103 7.00 9.96 -19.97
CA LYS A 103 8.34 10.36 -20.36
C LYS A 103 8.40 11.89 -20.55
N ILE A 104 9.40 12.52 -19.94
CA ILE A 104 9.76 13.90 -20.21
C ILE A 104 11.08 13.88 -20.96
N ASP A 105 11.08 14.38 -22.17
CA ASP A 105 12.32 14.60 -22.92
C ASP A 105 12.92 15.94 -22.52
N SER A 106 14.21 15.92 -22.23
CA SER A 106 15.01 17.11 -21.98
C SER A 106 16.38 16.93 -22.61
N ASP A 107 17.12 18.01 -22.78
CA ASP A 107 18.46 17.92 -23.32
C ASP A 107 19.40 17.15 -22.39
N ASP A 108 20.26 16.31 -22.96
CA ASP A 108 21.23 15.49 -22.23
C ASP A 108 22.49 16.28 -21.86
N ILE A 109 22.85 16.31 -20.59
CA ILE A 109 24.19 16.73 -20.17
C ILE A 109 25.22 15.63 -20.44
N ILE A 110 24.84 14.40 -20.19
CA ILE A 110 25.72 13.24 -20.36
C ILE A 110 25.23 12.52 -21.63
N ARG A 111 25.61 13.02 -22.76
CA ARG A 111 25.34 12.34 -24.03
C ARG A 111 26.20 11.09 -24.09
N ASN A 112 25.60 9.97 -23.87
CA ASN A 112 26.28 8.70 -24.05
C ASN A 112 25.34 7.72 -24.76
N THR A 113 25.86 7.10 -25.80
CA THR A 113 25.20 6.03 -26.55
C THR A 113 25.31 4.67 -25.84
N SER A 114 26.01 4.63 -24.74
CA SER A 114 26.30 3.43 -23.96
C SER A 114 25.31 3.26 -22.80
N GLU A 115 25.07 2.04 -22.39
CA GLU A 115 24.26 1.71 -21.23
C GLU A 115 24.99 2.04 -19.93
N CYS A 116 24.34 2.69 -18.99
CA CYS A 116 24.90 3.06 -17.68
C CYS A 116 24.15 2.32 -16.57
N LYS A 117 24.91 1.73 -15.63
CA LYS A 117 24.38 0.97 -14.49
C LYS A 117 25.06 1.37 -13.18
N ASN A 118 24.52 0.92 -12.08
CA ASN A 118 25.10 1.07 -10.72
C ASN A 118 25.57 2.49 -10.39
N GLN A 119 24.75 3.48 -10.67
CA GLN A 119 25.12 4.88 -10.44
C GLN A 119 24.98 5.28 -8.96
N ASP A 120 25.86 6.19 -8.56
CA ASP A 120 25.83 6.84 -7.25
C ASP A 120 26.31 8.29 -7.34
N SER A 121 26.01 9.08 -6.31
CA SER A 121 26.43 10.48 -6.25
C SER A 121 26.59 10.98 -4.82
N CYS A 122 27.42 12.02 -4.64
CA CYS A 122 27.52 12.76 -3.40
C CYS A 122 27.74 14.26 -3.65
N VAL A 123 27.42 15.07 -2.65
CA VAL A 123 27.67 16.52 -2.68
C VAL A 123 28.64 16.88 -1.58
N ALA A 124 29.65 17.66 -1.92
CA ALA A 124 30.60 18.25 -0.97
C ALA A 124 31.17 19.55 -1.51
N SER A 125 31.35 20.58 -0.67
CA SER A 125 32.00 21.85 -1.02
C SER A 125 31.45 22.53 -2.28
N GLY A 126 30.14 22.50 -2.49
CA GLY A 126 29.51 23.08 -3.67
C GLY A 126 29.67 22.26 -4.96
N LEU A 127 30.29 21.10 -4.88
CA LEU A 127 30.47 20.18 -5.99
C LEU A 127 29.56 18.95 -5.84
N GLN A 128 29.03 18.48 -6.94
CA GLN A 128 28.26 17.26 -7.04
C GLN A 128 29.01 16.27 -7.94
N LEU A 129 29.42 15.16 -7.34
CA LEU A 129 30.09 14.06 -8.03
C LEU A 129 29.07 13.00 -8.40
N PHE A 130 29.04 12.60 -9.67
CA PHE A 130 28.32 11.45 -10.17
C PHE A 130 29.29 10.39 -10.68
N ALA A 131 28.96 9.13 -10.43
CA ALA A 131 29.72 8.01 -10.97
C ALA A 131 28.78 6.88 -11.38
N TRP A 132 29.16 6.14 -12.42
CA TRP A 132 28.40 5.03 -12.97
C TRP A 132 29.31 4.01 -13.66
N GLU A 133 28.81 2.79 -13.78
CA GLU A 133 29.35 1.80 -14.70
C GLU A 133 28.85 2.05 -16.12
N GLN A 134 29.71 2.06 -17.05
CA GLN A 134 29.38 2.21 -18.46
C GLN A 134 29.58 0.90 -19.21
N TYR A 135 28.59 0.54 -20.02
CA TYR A 135 28.64 -0.65 -20.87
C TYR A 135 28.48 -0.24 -22.34
N SER A 136 29.21 -0.91 -23.23
CA SER A 136 29.02 -0.76 -24.65
C SER A 136 27.64 -1.23 -25.11
N SER A 137 27.24 -0.89 -26.32
CA SER A 137 26.00 -1.38 -26.96
C SER A 137 25.93 -2.91 -27.09
N ALA A 138 27.06 -3.59 -26.95
CA ALA A 138 27.18 -5.05 -26.92
C ALA A 138 27.08 -5.63 -25.48
N GLY A 139 26.83 -4.80 -24.46
CA GLY A 139 26.75 -5.20 -23.06
C GLY A 139 28.10 -5.48 -22.38
N VAL A 140 29.21 -5.02 -22.97
CA VAL A 140 30.56 -5.20 -22.38
C VAL A 140 30.88 -3.99 -21.49
N LEU A 141 31.34 -4.24 -20.27
CA LEU A 141 31.76 -3.21 -19.33
C LEU A 141 32.95 -2.41 -19.93
N GLU A 142 32.80 -1.09 -19.98
CA GLU A 142 33.84 -0.14 -20.38
C GLU A 142 34.59 0.47 -19.19
N GLY A 143 34.05 0.30 -17.97
CA GLY A 143 34.61 0.78 -16.72
C GLY A 143 33.71 1.75 -15.96
N ILE A 144 34.27 2.38 -14.94
CA ILE A 144 33.61 3.43 -14.18
C ILE A 144 33.95 4.80 -14.79
N PHE A 145 32.88 5.54 -15.05
CA PHE A 145 32.94 6.94 -15.45
C PHE A 145 32.41 7.82 -14.32
N ALA A 146 32.93 9.05 -14.27
CA ALA A 146 32.44 10.05 -13.33
C ALA A 146 32.35 11.43 -13.98
N SER A 147 31.48 12.27 -13.46
CA SER A 147 31.26 13.66 -13.88
C SER A 147 31.08 14.55 -12.64
N VAL A 148 31.49 15.80 -12.75
CA VAL A 148 31.38 16.78 -11.66
C VAL A 148 30.54 17.96 -12.11
N LEU A 149 29.58 18.34 -11.29
CA LEU A 149 28.67 19.44 -11.49
C LEU A 149 28.76 20.45 -10.35
N ASP A 150 28.44 21.70 -10.63
CA ASP A 150 28.16 22.66 -9.58
C ASP A 150 26.86 22.31 -8.87
N SER A 151 26.88 22.15 -7.56
CA SER A 151 25.72 21.66 -6.81
C SER A 151 24.55 22.67 -6.69
N VAL A 152 24.82 23.94 -6.95
CA VAL A 152 23.83 25.02 -6.88
C VAL A 152 23.21 25.29 -8.23
N SER A 153 24.04 25.58 -9.23
CA SER A 153 23.60 25.91 -10.59
C SER A 153 23.27 24.68 -11.43
N GLY A 154 23.82 23.52 -11.08
CA GLY A 154 23.78 22.30 -11.90
C GLY A 154 24.67 22.36 -13.13
N GLY A 155 25.46 23.43 -13.27
CA GLY A 155 26.40 23.57 -14.42
C GLY A 155 27.46 22.49 -14.42
N MET A 156 27.79 21.94 -15.59
CA MET A 156 28.83 20.93 -15.75
C MET A 156 30.21 21.57 -15.54
N ILE A 157 30.94 21.07 -14.57
CA ILE A 157 32.34 21.46 -14.31
C ILE A 157 33.28 20.50 -15.02
N GLN A 158 33.04 19.21 -14.91
CA GLN A 158 33.80 18.17 -15.59
C GLN A 158 32.87 17.20 -16.29
N ALA A 159 33.07 17.01 -17.57
CA ALA A 159 32.36 16.03 -18.40
C ALA A 159 32.69 14.59 -17.96
N ALA A 160 31.89 13.64 -18.43
CA ALA A 160 32.10 12.23 -18.17
C ALA A 160 33.54 11.80 -18.51
N THR A 161 34.24 11.35 -17.48
CA THR A 161 35.67 10.96 -17.59
C THR A 161 35.80 9.52 -17.09
N LEU A 162 36.54 8.69 -17.85
CA LEU A 162 36.86 7.33 -17.44
C LEU A 162 37.82 7.39 -16.23
N ILE A 163 37.40 6.78 -15.15
CA ILE A 163 38.19 6.68 -13.90
C ILE A 163 39.05 5.42 -13.91
N ASP A 164 38.43 4.28 -14.25
CA ASP A 164 39.12 2.99 -14.29
C ASP A 164 38.33 2.02 -15.19
N ALA A 165 39.00 1.43 -16.18
CA ALA A 165 38.39 0.58 -17.19
C ALA A 165 38.01 -0.83 -16.69
N THR A 166 38.55 -1.23 -15.55
CA THR A 166 38.31 -2.55 -14.95
C THR A 166 37.45 -2.46 -13.67
N ALA A 167 36.95 -1.28 -13.37
CA ALA A 167 36.25 -1.00 -12.13
C ALA A 167 34.73 -1.29 -12.20
N ILE A 168 34.19 -1.72 -11.05
CA ILE A 168 32.76 -1.99 -10.87
C ILE A 168 32.29 -1.43 -9.51
N ASN A 169 30.95 -1.36 -9.34
CA ASN A 169 30.27 -0.98 -8.11
C ASN A 169 30.71 0.38 -7.54
N PRO A 170 30.52 1.49 -8.25
CA PRO A 170 30.86 2.81 -7.72
C PRO A 170 30.01 3.17 -6.49
N ARG A 171 30.66 3.80 -5.49
CA ARG A 171 30.01 4.42 -4.35
C ARG A 171 30.60 5.79 -4.11
N CYS A 172 29.74 6.78 -4.03
CA CYS A 172 30.12 8.15 -3.76
C CYS A 172 29.89 8.51 -2.29
N VAL A 173 30.88 9.10 -1.67
CA VAL A 173 30.82 9.53 -0.26
C VAL A 173 31.52 10.88 -0.09
N ARG A 174 31.06 11.68 0.84
CA ARG A 174 31.74 12.89 1.26
C ARG A 174 32.79 12.54 2.30
N LEU A 175 34.06 12.78 2.04
CA LEU A 175 35.14 12.68 3.04
C LEU A 175 35.73 14.06 3.30
N GLY A 176 35.46 14.60 4.47
CA GLY A 176 35.80 15.99 4.78
C GLY A 176 35.16 16.96 3.79
N PRO A 177 35.94 17.86 3.15
CA PRO A 177 35.43 18.74 2.11
C PRO A 177 35.38 18.08 0.73
N ASN A 178 35.91 16.87 0.53
CA ASN A 178 36.17 16.26 -0.77
C ASN A 178 35.05 15.30 -1.20
N PRO A 179 34.42 15.49 -2.37
CA PRO A 179 33.63 14.43 -3.00
C PRO A 179 34.55 13.27 -3.37
N THR A 180 34.23 12.08 -2.91
CA THR A 180 35.07 10.89 -3.06
C THR A 180 34.30 9.77 -3.71
N LEU A 181 34.92 9.13 -4.71
CA LEU A 181 34.42 7.92 -5.37
C LEU A 181 35.22 6.73 -4.88
N CYS A 182 34.53 5.72 -4.33
CA CYS A 182 35.09 4.41 -4.04
C CYS A 182 34.59 3.39 -5.07
N TYR A 183 35.39 2.39 -5.39
CA TYR A 183 35.08 1.37 -6.38
C TYR A 183 35.93 0.11 -6.22
N ILE A 184 35.51 -0.98 -6.85
CA ILE A 184 36.28 -2.22 -6.90
C ILE A 184 36.97 -2.32 -8.25
N ASP A 185 38.29 -2.42 -8.24
CA ASP A 185 39.09 -2.73 -9.40
C ASP A 185 39.26 -4.24 -9.54
N THR A 186 38.79 -4.79 -10.64
CA THR A 186 38.81 -6.22 -10.95
C THR A 186 40.07 -6.68 -11.71
N SER A 187 41.06 -5.81 -11.95
CA SER A 187 42.27 -6.13 -12.67
C SER A 187 43.17 -7.16 -11.96
N ALA A 188 42.98 -7.35 -10.67
CA ALA A 188 43.69 -8.33 -9.84
C ALA A 188 42.71 -9.35 -9.21
N SER A 189 43.22 -10.52 -8.81
CA SER A 189 42.49 -11.51 -8.01
C SER A 189 43.31 -11.93 -6.81
N PRO A 190 42.94 -11.60 -5.59
CA PRO A 190 41.72 -10.89 -5.16
C PRO A 190 41.57 -9.47 -5.72
N HIS A 191 40.36 -8.95 -5.77
CA HIS A 191 40.07 -7.61 -6.24
C HIS A 191 40.58 -6.51 -5.29
N LEU A 192 40.73 -5.31 -5.83
CA LEU A 192 41.19 -4.15 -5.06
C LEU A 192 40.02 -3.22 -4.78
N LEU A 193 39.89 -2.78 -3.51
CA LEU A 193 39.07 -1.64 -3.16
C LEU A 193 39.88 -0.36 -3.27
N LYS A 194 39.41 0.57 -4.09
CA LYS A 194 40.09 1.84 -4.35
C LYS A 194 39.18 3.03 -4.06
N CYS A 195 39.78 4.17 -3.72
CA CYS A 195 39.11 5.47 -3.60
C CYS A 195 39.89 6.53 -4.40
N VAL A 196 39.11 7.41 -5.03
CA VAL A 196 39.62 8.58 -5.78
C VAL A 196 38.80 9.82 -5.37
N GLN A 197 39.48 10.95 -5.22
CA GLN A 197 38.82 12.21 -4.81
C GLN A 197 38.82 13.22 -5.96
N VAL A 198 37.79 14.05 -5.99
CA VAL A 198 37.79 15.27 -6.80
C VAL A 198 38.74 16.26 -6.15
N ASP A 199 39.62 16.91 -6.94
CA ASP A 199 40.43 18.00 -6.45
C ASP A 199 39.59 19.27 -6.31
N ILE A 200 39.25 19.66 -5.11
CA ILE A 200 38.42 20.84 -4.85
C ILE A 200 39.03 22.16 -5.28
N ASN A 201 40.34 22.19 -5.41
CA ASN A 201 41.09 23.38 -5.92
C ASN A 201 41.15 23.38 -7.46
N ASN A 202 40.94 22.23 -8.10
CA ASN A 202 40.87 22.07 -9.55
C ASN A 202 39.83 21.01 -9.87
N PRO A 203 38.50 21.34 -9.80
CA PRO A 203 37.43 20.35 -9.90
C PRO A 203 37.26 19.71 -11.29
N VAL A 204 38.08 20.08 -12.25
CA VAL A 204 38.19 19.39 -13.56
C VAL A 204 39.20 18.22 -13.51
N ALA A 205 39.74 17.89 -12.38
CA ALA A 205 40.69 16.80 -12.21
C ALA A 205 40.33 15.90 -11.01
N PHE A 206 40.63 14.61 -11.15
CA PHE A 206 40.63 13.65 -10.07
C PHE A 206 42.03 13.46 -9.53
N LYS A 207 42.16 13.35 -8.21
CA LYS A 207 43.44 12.98 -7.58
C LYS A 207 43.80 11.53 -7.94
N ALA A 208 45.04 11.13 -7.64
CA ALA A 208 45.44 9.73 -7.83
C ALA A 208 44.61 8.79 -6.97
N ALA A 209 44.26 7.63 -7.51
CA ALA A 209 43.48 6.62 -6.80
C ALA A 209 44.32 5.96 -5.66
N ASN A 210 43.77 5.87 -4.48
CA ASN A 210 44.36 5.19 -3.33
C ASN A 210 43.80 3.77 -3.23
N THR A 211 44.68 2.77 -3.02
CA THR A 211 44.24 1.38 -2.72
C THR A 211 43.96 1.24 -1.24
N ILE A 212 42.72 0.88 -0.92
CA ILE A 212 42.22 0.70 0.47
C ILE A 212 42.38 -0.74 0.91
N SER A 213 42.06 -1.71 0.06
CA SER A 213 42.23 -3.14 0.33
C SER A 213 42.59 -3.87 -0.96
N SER A 214 43.41 -4.93 -0.81
CA SER A 214 43.85 -5.81 -1.89
C SER A 214 43.30 -7.25 -1.74
N VAL A 215 42.28 -7.44 -0.91
CA VAL A 215 41.74 -8.77 -0.56
C VAL A 215 40.21 -8.86 -0.69
N VAL A 216 39.61 -8.05 -1.53
CA VAL A 216 38.17 -8.13 -1.80
C VAL A 216 37.84 -9.42 -2.54
N ASN A 217 36.71 -10.03 -2.22
CA ASN A 217 36.27 -11.28 -2.84
C ASN A 217 36.09 -11.13 -4.36
N ALA A 218 36.73 -12.01 -5.13
CA ALA A 218 36.69 -11.93 -6.58
C ALA A 218 35.46 -12.62 -7.20
N THR A 219 34.79 -13.50 -6.46
CA THR A 219 33.61 -14.23 -6.98
C THR A 219 32.34 -13.42 -6.82
N ASN A 220 32.18 -12.76 -5.68
CA ASN A 220 31.03 -11.90 -5.39
C ASN A 220 31.50 -10.66 -4.62
N PRO A 221 32.05 -9.67 -5.33
CA PRO A 221 32.65 -8.49 -4.69
C PRO A 221 31.55 -7.53 -4.21
N VAL A 222 31.42 -7.39 -2.90
CA VAL A 222 30.46 -6.48 -2.25
C VAL A 222 31.18 -5.60 -1.24
N TYR A 223 30.85 -4.33 -1.24
CA TYR A 223 31.33 -3.37 -0.25
C TYR A 223 30.33 -2.21 -0.11
N ASP A 224 30.49 -1.45 0.96
CA ASP A 224 29.80 -0.16 1.14
C ASP A 224 30.68 0.80 1.96
N VAL A 225 30.37 2.10 1.85
CA VAL A 225 31.12 3.18 2.49
C VAL A 225 30.16 4.25 3.00
N ALA A 226 30.45 4.78 4.20
CA ALA A 226 29.68 5.86 4.80
C ALA A 226 30.57 6.92 5.43
N ILE A 227 30.00 8.07 5.75
CA ILE A 227 30.66 9.12 6.52
C ILE A 227 30.77 8.66 7.96
N TYR A 228 31.92 8.90 8.54
CA TYR A 228 32.18 8.77 9.98
C TYR A 228 32.65 10.13 10.54
N SER A 229 32.01 10.60 11.57
CA SER A 229 32.36 11.86 12.24
C SER A 229 32.29 11.66 13.73
N ASP A 230 33.42 11.81 14.40
CA ASP A 230 33.47 11.95 15.85
C ASP A 230 33.61 13.42 16.26
N ASN A 231 33.68 13.70 17.56
CA ASN A 231 33.85 15.06 18.09
C ASN A 231 35.17 15.72 17.71
N VAL A 232 36.16 14.95 17.28
CA VAL A 232 37.53 15.39 16.97
C VAL A 232 37.79 15.28 15.46
N ASN A 233 37.24 14.26 14.79
CA ASN A 233 37.60 13.88 13.42
C ASN A 233 36.38 14.02 12.51
N VAL A 234 36.11 15.22 12.07
CA VAL A 234 34.94 15.52 11.19
C VAL A 234 35.21 15.09 9.75
N GLY A 235 34.38 14.22 9.22
CA GLY A 235 34.37 13.86 7.81
C GLY A 235 35.33 12.75 7.40
N ASN A 236 35.75 11.92 8.31
CA ASN A 236 36.37 10.64 7.98
C ASN A 236 35.34 9.68 7.35
N GLY A 237 35.81 8.58 6.80
CA GLY A 237 34.96 7.54 6.25
C GLY A 237 35.08 6.24 7.05
N ILE A 238 34.02 5.45 6.94
CA ILE A 238 34.03 4.06 7.37
C ILE A 238 33.56 3.18 6.20
N PHE A 239 34.17 2.04 6.04
CA PHE A 239 33.84 1.10 4.96
C PHE A 239 33.74 -0.32 5.47
N CYS A 240 32.98 -1.13 4.74
CA CYS A 240 32.96 -2.58 4.92
C CYS A 240 33.08 -3.29 3.58
N TYR A 241 33.65 -4.49 3.58
CA TYR A 241 33.74 -5.33 2.37
C TYR A 241 33.81 -6.82 2.72
N ASN A 242 33.43 -7.65 1.74
CA ASN A 242 33.62 -9.09 1.87
C ASN A 242 35.05 -9.48 1.42
N ASN A 243 35.74 -10.22 2.27
CA ASN A 243 37.11 -10.62 2.07
C ASN A 243 37.25 -11.93 1.28
N SER A 244 38.30 -12.06 0.46
CA SER A 244 38.53 -13.16 -0.48
C SER A 244 38.82 -14.52 0.15
N GLY A 245 39.32 -14.56 1.39
CA GLY A 245 39.83 -15.80 1.97
C GLY A 245 38.76 -16.70 2.59
N VAL A 246 37.64 -16.15 3.02
CA VAL A 246 36.52 -16.81 3.68
C VAL A 246 35.32 -15.88 3.54
N THR A 247 34.11 -16.38 3.64
CA THR A 247 32.90 -15.58 3.73
C THR A 247 32.88 -14.69 5.00
N ARG A 248 33.76 -13.73 5.08
CA ARG A 248 33.94 -12.82 6.24
C ARG A 248 33.76 -11.36 5.80
N ILE A 249 33.30 -10.54 6.74
CA ILE A 249 33.17 -9.09 6.56
C ILE A 249 34.23 -8.39 7.37
N ASP A 250 35.00 -7.57 6.69
CA ASP A 250 35.98 -6.67 7.27
C ASP A 250 35.43 -5.23 7.26
N VAL A 251 35.66 -4.51 8.34
CA VAL A 251 35.27 -3.10 8.53
C VAL A 251 36.52 -2.29 8.89
N GLY A 252 36.63 -1.10 8.34
CA GLY A 252 37.79 -0.23 8.59
C GLY A 252 37.50 1.25 8.37
N TYR A 253 38.44 2.10 8.65
CA TYR A 253 38.36 3.54 8.57
C TYR A 253 39.10 4.13 7.39
N LEU A 254 38.57 5.22 6.85
CA LEU A 254 39.17 6.08 5.85
C LEU A 254 39.44 7.46 6.46
N THR A 255 40.61 8.01 6.14
CA THR A 255 40.88 9.43 6.42
C THR A 255 40.12 10.36 5.49
N THR A 256 40.12 11.65 5.80
CA THR A 256 39.57 12.70 4.94
C THR A 256 40.21 12.75 3.55
N GLU A 257 41.41 12.17 3.38
CA GLU A 257 42.12 12.06 2.11
C GLU A 257 41.77 10.78 1.32
N GLY A 258 40.79 9.97 1.79
CA GLY A 258 40.42 8.71 1.15
C GLY A 258 41.52 7.64 1.18
N VAL A 259 42.35 7.65 2.21
CA VAL A 259 43.40 6.67 2.45
C VAL A 259 43.03 5.81 3.65
N LEU A 260 43.43 4.53 3.62
CA LEU A 260 43.28 3.65 4.77
C LEU A 260 44.00 4.26 6.01
N GLY A 261 43.26 4.48 7.06
CA GLY A 261 43.82 5.09 8.27
C GLY A 261 42.77 5.17 9.38
N THR A 262 43.25 5.37 10.59
CA THR A 262 42.43 5.48 11.80
C THR A 262 42.01 6.94 12.05
N PRO A 263 40.80 7.18 12.59
CA PRO A 263 40.38 8.53 12.99
C PRO A 263 41.31 9.15 14.07
N GLY A 264 41.95 8.32 14.86
CA GLY A 264 42.83 8.79 15.96
C GLY A 264 43.57 7.64 16.64
N SER A 265 44.33 7.99 17.70
CA SER A 265 45.05 7.00 18.51
C SER A 265 44.05 6.10 19.27
N GLY A 266 44.24 4.79 19.17
CA GLY A 266 43.38 3.80 19.85
C GLY A 266 42.35 3.14 18.95
N TYR A 267 42.13 3.62 17.73
CA TYR A 267 41.23 3.01 16.76
C TYR A 267 41.96 1.95 15.91
N PRO A 268 41.36 0.78 15.65
CA PRO A 268 41.91 -0.21 14.74
C PRO A 268 41.81 0.26 13.29
N THR A 269 42.70 -0.14 12.42
CA THR A 269 42.67 0.22 10.99
C THR A 269 41.64 -0.60 10.27
N VAL A 270 41.61 -1.90 10.46
CA VAL A 270 40.61 -2.84 9.91
C VAL A 270 40.38 -3.98 10.89
N VAL A 271 39.12 -4.38 11.09
CA VAL A 271 38.73 -5.49 11.96
C VAL A 271 37.74 -6.42 11.22
N THR A 272 37.92 -7.72 11.41
CA THR A 272 36.96 -8.73 10.95
C THR A 272 35.80 -8.85 11.94
N ILE A 273 34.58 -8.49 11.52
CA ILE A 273 33.38 -8.51 12.37
C ILE A 273 32.54 -9.78 12.20
N LEU A 274 32.74 -10.51 11.13
CA LEU A 274 32.06 -11.76 10.83
C LEU A 274 33.02 -12.73 10.14
N SER A 275 33.15 -13.94 10.66
CA SER A 275 34.09 -14.93 10.17
C SER A 275 33.47 -16.12 9.39
N THR A 276 32.16 -16.19 9.31
CA THR A 276 31.44 -17.31 8.63
C THR A 276 30.08 -16.87 8.09
N ASN A 277 29.65 -17.47 6.95
CA ASN A 277 28.30 -17.38 6.40
C ASN A 277 27.77 -16.00 6.00
N ALA A 278 28.62 -15.17 5.41
CA ALA A 278 28.15 -13.97 4.69
C ALA A 278 28.40 -14.15 3.19
N THR A 279 27.88 -13.59 2.18
CA THR A 279 26.73 -13.01 1.87
C THR A 279 26.67 -12.11 0.65
N ASP A 280 25.51 -11.80 0.21
CA ASP A 280 25.26 -11.15 -1.06
C ASP A 280 24.99 -9.63 -0.95
N CYS A 281 24.88 -9.11 0.28
CA CYS A 281 24.46 -7.72 0.48
C CYS A 281 25.18 -7.16 1.74
N ILE A 282 25.77 -5.99 1.59
CA ILE A 282 26.41 -5.24 2.68
C ILE A 282 25.94 -3.79 2.61
N ALA A 283 25.62 -3.22 3.77
CA ALA A 283 25.34 -1.80 3.92
C ALA A 283 25.99 -1.30 5.21
N ILE A 284 26.49 -0.07 5.22
CA ILE A 284 27.13 0.54 6.40
C ILE A 284 26.62 1.95 6.62
N CYS A 285 26.42 2.33 7.88
CA CYS A 285 26.24 3.72 8.28
C CYS A 285 26.81 3.95 9.68
N ALA A 286 27.04 5.19 10.04
CA ALA A 286 27.52 5.59 11.35
C ALA A 286 26.72 6.79 11.86
N ASP A 287 26.53 6.86 13.18
CA ASP A 287 25.84 7.97 13.82
C ASP A 287 26.37 8.29 15.20
N LYS A 288 26.04 9.48 15.66
CA LYS A 288 26.27 9.94 17.03
C LYS A 288 25.01 9.71 17.85
N VAL A 289 25.12 8.93 18.89
CA VAL A 289 24.03 8.70 19.84
C VAL A 289 24.27 9.49 21.10
N ASN A 290 23.34 10.38 21.45
CA ASN A 290 23.33 11.03 22.75
C ASN A 290 22.79 10.08 23.80
N THR A 291 23.68 9.49 24.61
CA THR A 291 23.29 8.77 25.81
C THR A 291 23.22 9.71 27.00
N ALA A 292 22.52 9.32 28.06
CA ALA A 292 22.42 10.13 29.29
C ALA A 292 23.79 10.43 29.99
N ALA A 293 24.84 9.80 29.53
CA ALA A 293 26.18 9.91 30.11
C ALA A 293 27.23 10.53 29.18
N ALA A 294 27.10 10.38 27.86
CA ALA A 294 28.01 10.90 26.84
C ALA A 294 27.45 10.78 25.43
N GLU A 295 28.01 11.53 24.46
CA GLU A 295 27.83 11.22 23.03
C GLU A 295 28.65 9.95 22.71
N GLU A 296 27.96 8.88 22.34
CA GLU A 296 28.56 7.65 21.87
C GLU A 296 28.45 7.53 20.37
N GLU A 297 29.55 7.16 19.72
CA GLU A 297 29.57 6.93 18.28
C GLU A 297 29.33 5.46 18.01
N ARG A 298 28.32 5.19 17.19
CA ARG A 298 27.91 3.83 16.83
C ARG A 298 27.96 3.62 15.34
N ILE A 299 28.32 2.41 14.96
CA ILE A 299 28.47 1.99 13.59
C ILE A 299 27.52 0.80 13.37
N TYR A 300 26.78 0.85 12.28
CA TYR A 300 25.83 -0.19 11.93
C TYR A 300 26.25 -0.86 10.63
N VAL A 301 26.39 -2.18 10.63
CA VAL A 301 26.72 -2.97 9.44
C VAL A 301 25.62 -3.98 9.18
N GLY A 302 24.92 -3.79 8.06
CA GLY A 302 23.88 -4.69 7.55
C GLY A 302 24.49 -5.74 6.62
N TYR A 303 24.06 -6.99 6.76
CA TYR A 303 24.52 -8.09 5.92
C TYR A 303 23.47 -9.18 5.79
N ALA A 304 23.41 -9.81 4.62
CA ALA A 304 22.63 -11.00 4.41
C ALA A 304 23.43 -12.24 4.84
N SER A 305 22.83 -13.11 5.61
CA SER A 305 23.43 -14.38 6.03
C SER A 305 22.80 -15.55 5.30
N THR A 306 23.57 -16.63 5.06
CA THR A 306 23.13 -17.87 4.43
C THR A 306 23.11 -19.03 5.42
N GLY A 307 22.37 -20.11 5.10
CA GLY A 307 22.28 -21.31 5.94
C GLY A 307 21.18 -21.25 7.00
N SER A 308 21.34 -21.98 8.09
CA SER A 308 20.33 -22.11 9.16
C SER A 308 20.00 -20.82 9.92
N SER A 309 20.80 -19.78 9.72
CA SER A 309 20.61 -18.44 10.28
C SER A 309 20.41 -17.41 9.17
N ALA A 310 19.82 -17.81 8.04
CA ALA A 310 19.56 -16.96 6.89
C ALA A 310 18.71 -15.74 7.26
N GLY A 311 18.83 -14.67 6.47
CA GLY A 311 18.10 -13.43 6.62
C GLY A 311 18.98 -12.21 6.69
N LEU A 312 18.36 -11.04 6.74
CA LEU A 312 19.05 -9.75 6.90
C LEU A 312 19.31 -9.48 8.38
N LYS A 313 20.55 -9.20 8.71
CA LYS A 313 20.99 -8.86 10.07
C LYS A 313 21.76 -7.57 10.09
N ILE A 314 21.74 -6.91 11.25
CA ILE A 314 22.54 -5.71 11.53
C ILE A 314 23.43 -6.00 12.73
N LYS A 315 24.69 -5.64 12.59
CA LYS A 315 25.63 -5.55 13.72
C LYS A 315 25.81 -4.10 14.12
N ARG A 316 25.63 -3.84 15.40
CA ARG A 316 26.01 -2.58 16.03
C ARG A 316 27.42 -2.71 16.59
N LEU A 317 28.26 -1.75 16.27
CA LEU A 317 29.65 -1.70 16.72
C LEU A 317 29.92 -0.39 17.45
N GLU A 318 30.83 -0.44 18.42
CA GLU A 318 31.44 0.75 18.99
C GLU A 318 32.49 1.36 18.04
N SER A 319 32.94 2.57 18.33
CA SER A 319 33.97 3.28 17.58
C SER A 319 35.28 2.51 17.44
N ILE A 320 35.60 1.59 18.36
CA ILE A 320 36.78 0.70 18.28
C ILE A 320 36.49 -0.58 17.45
N LEU A 321 35.38 -0.64 16.72
CA LEU A 321 34.96 -1.74 15.87
C LEU A 321 34.66 -3.06 16.61
N THR A 322 34.35 -3.01 17.89
CA THR A 322 33.91 -4.16 18.66
C THR A 322 32.39 -4.34 18.50
N VAL A 323 31.94 -5.56 18.29
CA VAL A 323 30.50 -5.86 18.11
C VAL A 323 29.80 -5.81 19.47
N GLU A 324 28.88 -4.89 19.66
CA GLU A 324 28.03 -4.79 20.86
C GLU A 324 26.77 -5.64 20.77
N ALA A 325 26.08 -5.58 19.64
CA ALA A 325 24.81 -6.26 19.45
C ALA A 325 24.64 -6.77 18.01
N THR A 326 23.74 -7.73 17.85
CA THR A 326 23.31 -8.23 16.54
C THR A 326 21.79 -8.35 16.52
N HIS A 327 21.14 -7.65 15.60
CA HIS A 327 19.70 -7.64 15.44
C HIS A 327 19.30 -8.33 14.13
N THR A 328 18.18 -9.04 14.15
CA THR A 328 17.60 -9.65 12.96
C THR A 328 16.52 -8.72 12.41
N VAL A 329 16.69 -8.29 11.16
CA VAL A 329 15.73 -7.45 10.44
C VAL A 329 14.72 -8.34 9.71
N GLU A 330 15.21 -9.37 9.03
CA GLU A 330 14.39 -10.36 8.32
C GLU A 330 14.90 -11.75 8.65
N GLY A 331 14.02 -12.61 9.13
CA GLY A 331 14.37 -13.92 9.67
C GLY A 331 14.13 -15.11 8.75
N THR A 332 13.60 -14.89 7.55
CA THR A 332 13.27 -15.98 6.61
C THR A 332 14.45 -16.36 5.72
N ALA A 333 14.48 -17.63 5.27
CA ALA A 333 15.51 -18.18 4.39
C ALA A 333 15.47 -17.63 2.94
N THR A 334 14.88 -16.49 2.74
CA THR A 334 14.78 -15.83 1.44
C THR A 334 16.06 -15.06 1.12
N LEU A 335 16.38 -14.99 -0.16
CA LEU A 335 17.53 -14.23 -0.64
C LEU A 335 17.29 -12.71 -0.45
N ILE A 336 18.30 -12.01 0.01
CA ILE A 336 18.31 -10.55 0.10
C ILE A 336 19.32 -10.05 -0.94
N ASP A 337 18.84 -9.31 -1.93
CA ASP A 337 19.68 -8.93 -3.08
C ASP A 337 20.26 -7.51 -2.99
N GLY A 338 19.73 -6.66 -2.14
CA GLY A 338 20.23 -5.31 -1.94
C GLY A 338 19.74 -4.71 -0.65
N ALA A 339 20.54 -3.88 -0.01
CA ALA A 339 20.13 -3.12 1.17
C ALA A 339 20.81 -1.76 1.21
N SER A 340 20.17 -0.80 1.86
CA SER A 340 20.74 0.49 2.22
C SER A 340 20.23 0.92 3.59
N MET A 341 21.06 1.63 4.31
CA MET A 341 20.75 2.11 5.65
C MET A 341 21.16 3.56 5.82
N MET A 342 20.40 4.29 6.63
CA MET A 342 20.75 5.64 7.05
C MET A 342 20.17 5.95 8.42
N VAL A 343 20.81 6.85 9.14
CA VAL A 343 20.27 7.41 10.38
C VAL A 343 19.40 8.62 10.03
N THR A 344 18.20 8.65 10.58
CA THR A 344 17.21 9.69 10.33
C THR A 344 17.46 10.92 11.21
N GLN A 345 16.89 12.08 10.87
CA GLN A 345 16.95 13.26 11.75
C GLN A 345 16.30 13.02 13.12
N ALA A 346 15.36 12.08 13.21
CA ALA A 346 14.78 11.66 14.49
C ALA A 346 15.73 10.81 15.35
N GLY A 347 16.89 10.42 14.80
CA GLY A 347 17.90 9.63 15.49
C GLY A 347 17.62 8.12 15.48
N ASP A 348 16.77 7.63 14.58
CA ASP A 348 16.53 6.20 14.36
C ASP A 348 17.22 5.70 13.08
N LEU A 349 17.51 4.40 12.98
CA LEU A 349 18.10 3.81 11.79
C LEU A 349 17.03 3.31 10.83
N GLN A 350 16.89 3.94 9.68
CA GLN A 350 16.04 3.45 8.59
C GLN A 350 16.81 2.44 7.75
N ILE A 351 16.19 1.30 7.51
CA ILE A 351 16.75 0.21 6.73
C ILE A 351 15.78 -0.07 5.58
N VAL A 352 16.28 -0.15 4.36
CA VAL A 352 15.51 -0.55 3.19
C VAL A 352 16.26 -1.65 2.47
N TYR A 353 15.57 -2.70 2.07
CA TYR A 353 16.16 -3.87 1.43
C TYR A 353 15.20 -4.53 0.45
N THR A 354 15.75 -5.30 -0.48
CA THR A 354 15.00 -6.12 -1.42
C THR A 354 14.96 -7.57 -0.95
N LEU A 355 13.75 -8.07 -0.75
CA LEU A 355 13.48 -9.48 -0.53
C LEU A 355 13.23 -10.14 -1.88
N ASN A 356 14.07 -11.12 -2.23
CA ASN A 356 13.92 -11.92 -3.43
C ASN A 356 13.14 -13.20 -3.08
N ALA A 357 11.89 -13.27 -3.47
CA ALA A 357 11.13 -14.51 -3.38
C ALA A 357 11.57 -15.48 -4.48
N THR A 358 11.38 -16.77 -4.25
CA THR A 358 11.78 -17.88 -5.15
C THR A 358 11.11 -17.85 -6.54
N ASN A 359 10.20 -16.92 -6.79
CA ASN A 359 9.53 -16.69 -8.06
C ASN A 359 10.00 -15.35 -8.67
N THR A 360 10.31 -15.35 -9.94
CA THR A 360 10.82 -14.22 -10.74
C THR A 360 9.96 -12.97 -10.77
N TYR A 361 8.79 -12.98 -10.15
CA TYR A 361 7.81 -11.87 -10.17
C TYR A 361 7.51 -11.24 -8.81
N ASP A 362 8.15 -11.70 -7.74
CA ASP A 362 7.75 -11.31 -6.38
C ASP A 362 8.90 -10.64 -5.58
N HIS A 363 9.70 -9.83 -6.25
CA HIS A 363 10.65 -8.97 -5.55
C HIS A 363 9.88 -7.93 -4.72
N GLN A 364 10.18 -7.85 -3.44
CA GLN A 364 9.57 -6.89 -2.53
C GLN A 364 10.63 -5.95 -1.98
N VAL A 365 10.42 -4.65 -2.13
CA VAL A 365 11.17 -3.66 -1.35
C VAL A 365 10.50 -3.51 0.00
N LYS A 366 11.24 -3.81 1.05
CA LYS A 366 10.81 -3.67 2.44
C LYS A 366 11.57 -2.59 3.17
N GLY A 367 10.93 -1.98 4.15
CA GLY A 367 11.52 -1.03 5.07
C GLY A 367 11.36 -1.49 6.51
N ALA A 368 12.36 -1.24 7.34
CA ALA A 368 12.31 -1.45 8.77
C ALA A 368 12.97 -0.27 9.49
N LEU A 369 12.44 0.08 10.65
CA LEU A 369 13.00 1.11 11.51
C LEU A 369 13.59 0.45 12.75
N TYR A 370 14.85 0.74 13.03
CA TYR A 370 15.50 0.35 14.30
C TYR A 370 15.60 1.58 15.19
N ASN A 371 14.95 1.50 16.34
CA ASN A 371 15.01 2.56 17.33
C ASN A 371 16.33 2.45 18.11
N ILE A 372 17.20 3.42 17.88
CA ILE A 372 18.55 3.45 18.44
C ILE A 372 18.50 3.62 19.96
N THR A 373 17.57 4.43 20.47
CA THR A 373 17.46 4.75 21.90
C THR A 373 16.96 3.56 22.73
N SER A 374 15.96 2.83 22.23
CA SER A 374 15.39 1.67 22.93
C SER A 374 16.07 0.35 22.58
N ASP A 375 17.04 0.35 21.69
CA ASP A 375 17.74 -0.86 21.18
C ASP A 375 16.76 -1.91 20.64
N SER A 376 15.74 -1.47 19.90
CA SER A 376 14.66 -2.34 19.43
C SER A 376 14.41 -2.23 17.94
N MET A 377 14.18 -3.39 17.29
CA MET A 377 13.85 -3.48 15.87
C MET A 377 12.34 -3.44 15.69
N GLY A 378 11.87 -2.52 14.86
CA GLY A 378 10.49 -2.48 14.38
C GLY A 378 10.19 -3.59 13.38
N ALA A 379 8.92 -3.89 13.18
CA ALA A 379 8.49 -4.85 12.17
C ALA A 379 8.80 -4.32 10.76
N ALA A 380 9.27 -5.20 9.88
CA ALA A 380 9.50 -4.85 8.50
C ALA A 380 8.18 -4.75 7.73
N ALA A 381 7.98 -3.66 7.01
CA ALA A 381 6.82 -3.40 6.18
C ALA A 381 7.20 -3.42 4.69
N VAL A 382 6.29 -3.89 3.84
CA VAL A 382 6.48 -3.86 2.39
C VAL A 382 6.24 -2.44 1.89
N ILE A 383 7.22 -1.87 1.20
CA ILE A 383 7.12 -0.55 0.57
C ILE A 383 6.56 -0.69 -0.85
N LYS A 384 7.09 -1.63 -1.63
CA LYS A 384 6.66 -1.88 -3.00
C LYS A 384 6.90 -3.33 -3.40
N ARG A 385 5.99 -3.89 -4.22
CA ARG A 385 6.13 -5.20 -4.86
C ARG A 385 6.60 -5.05 -6.31
N SER A 386 7.18 -6.09 -6.86
CA SER A 386 7.60 -6.19 -8.27
C SER A 386 8.61 -5.11 -8.67
N VAL A 387 9.59 -4.82 -7.82
CA VAL A 387 10.71 -3.92 -8.10
C VAL A 387 12.05 -4.59 -7.82
N GLY A 388 13.09 -4.05 -8.46
CA GLY A 388 14.44 -4.59 -8.39
C GLY A 388 15.20 -4.27 -7.10
N LEU A 389 16.50 -4.25 -7.21
CA LEU A 389 17.43 -4.17 -6.09
C LEU A 389 17.50 -2.76 -5.49
N VAL A 390 17.41 -2.64 -4.18
CA VAL A 390 17.72 -1.39 -3.47
C VAL A 390 19.20 -1.09 -3.59
N SER A 391 19.54 0.07 -4.10
CA SER A 391 20.92 0.52 -4.20
C SER A 391 21.28 1.56 -3.15
N LYS A 392 20.40 2.51 -2.87
CA LYS A 392 20.70 3.57 -1.91
C LYS A 392 19.46 4.22 -1.32
N LEU A 393 19.59 4.71 -0.10
CA LEU A 393 18.61 5.47 0.65
C LEU A 393 19.20 6.83 0.99
N TRP A 394 18.41 7.90 0.84
CA TRP A 394 18.75 9.26 1.24
C TRP A 394 17.61 9.88 2.02
N GLU A 395 17.94 10.75 2.94
CA GLU A 395 16.95 11.60 3.59
C GLU A 395 16.48 12.70 2.64
N TYR A 396 15.17 12.88 2.56
CA TYR A 396 14.54 13.92 1.74
C TYR A 396 14.14 15.14 2.60
N ASP A 397 13.49 14.88 3.71
CA ASP A 397 13.19 15.79 4.81
C ASP A 397 13.01 15.00 6.11
N SER A 398 12.62 15.66 7.20
CA SER A 398 12.44 15.00 8.51
C SER A 398 11.43 13.85 8.52
N GLU A 399 10.56 13.77 7.52
CA GLU A 399 9.47 12.78 7.45
C GLU A 399 9.53 11.90 6.19
N LYS A 400 10.45 12.16 5.27
CA LYS A 400 10.52 11.48 3.97
C LYS A 400 11.91 11.03 3.62
N TYR A 401 11.94 9.95 2.85
CA TYR A 401 13.17 9.36 2.35
C TYR A 401 13.10 9.17 0.85
N PHE A 402 14.22 9.23 0.22
CA PHE A 402 14.38 8.94 -1.18
C PHE A 402 15.11 7.60 -1.36
N ILE A 403 14.52 6.71 -2.14
CA ILE A 403 15.07 5.37 -2.40
C ILE A 403 15.42 5.24 -3.86
N ALA A 404 16.64 4.79 -4.15
CA ALA A 404 16.98 4.27 -5.46
C ALA A 404 16.86 2.76 -5.48
N VAL A 405 16.18 2.23 -6.49
CA VAL A 405 15.99 0.81 -6.73
C VAL A 405 16.39 0.51 -8.17
N HIS A 406 17.13 -0.57 -8.38
CA HIS A 406 17.44 -1.06 -9.72
C HIS A 406 16.54 -2.24 -10.06
N ASP A 407 15.98 -2.27 -11.25
CA ASP A 407 15.27 -3.43 -11.76
C ASP A 407 16.23 -4.59 -12.13
N SER A 408 15.71 -5.69 -12.62
CA SER A 408 16.50 -6.87 -13.03
C SER A 408 17.49 -6.56 -14.17
N SER A 409 17.26 -5.46 -14.90
CA SER A 409 18.15 -4.95 -15.95
C SER A 409 19.14 -3.90 -15.44
N LEU A 410 19.19 -3.71 -14.11
CA LEU A 410 19.97 -2.67 -13.41
C LEU A 410 19.60 -1.24 -13.80
N GLN A 411 18.40 -1.03 -14.34
CA GLN A 411 17.87 0.30 -14.63
C GLN A 411 17.36 0.95 -13.33
N PRO A 412 17.77 2.17 -13.03
CA PRO A 412 17.38 2.82 -11.79
C PRO A 412 15.92 3.27 -11.81
N THR A 413 15.26 3.05 -10.71
CA THR A 413 13.93 3.57 -10.40
C THR A 413 14.01 4.28 -9.06
N TYR A 414 13.40 5.44 -8.94
CA TYR A 414 13.48 6.26 -7.75
C TYR A 414 12.10 6.48 -7.15
N PHE A 415 12.02 6.38 -5.82
CA PHE A 415 10.81 6.63 -5.05
C PHE A 415 11.07 7.68 -3.99
N VAL A 416 10.09 8.53 -3.72
CA VAL A 416 10.00 9.29 -2.48
C VAL A 416 9.00 8.60 -1.58
N ILE A 417 9.42 8.22 -0.41
CA ILE A 417 8.58 7.58 0.60
C ILE A 417 8.56 8.42 1.87
N ASN A 418 7.49 8.34 2.61
CA ASN A 418 7.40 8.85 3.97
C ASN A 418 7.81 7.78 4.99
N THR A 419 7.84 8.13 6.26
CA THR A 419 8.18 7.22 7.37
C THR A 419 7.25 6.00 7.45
N ASP A 420 6.04 6.11 6.90
CA ASP A 420 5.04 5.02 6.87
C ASP A 420 5.25 4.06 5.69
N GLY A 421 6.24 4.31 4.83
CA GLY A 421 6.47 3.53 3.63
C GLY A 421 5.56 3.87 2.46
N LEU A 422 4.73 4.93 2.57
CA LEU A 422 3.89 5.39 1.49
C LEU A 422 4.71 6.05 0.39
N ILE A 423 4.50 5.63 -0.86
CA ILE A 423 5.15 6.26 -2.00
C ILE A 423 4.44 7.58 -2.30
N SER A 424 5.20 8.68 -2.22
CA SER A 424 4.75 10.00 -2.64
C SER A 424 4.94 10.21 -4.13
N ALA A 425 6.03 9.69 -4.70
CA ALA A 425 6.33 9.76 -6.12
C ALA A 425 7.29 8.65 -6.56
N LYS A 426 7.21 8.29 -7.83
CA LYS A 426 8.16 7.42 -8.50
C LYS A 426 8.70 8.13 -9.72
N ILE A 427 10.02 8.24 -9.83
CA ILE A 427 10.71 8.85 -10.94
C ILE A 427 11.55 7.77 -11.62
N LEU A 428 11.32 7.58 -12.91
CA LEU A 428 12.07 6.63 -13.72
C LEU A 428 12.96 7.39 -14.70
N PRO A 429 14.25 7.08 -14.80
CA PRO A 429 15.02 7.45 -15.95
C PRO A 429 14.46 6.73 -17.19
N GLY A 430 14.61 7.32 -18.36
CA GLY A 430 14.13 6.73 -19.60
C GLY A 430 14.63 5.30 -19.80
N THR A 431 13.74 4.39 -20.18
CA THR A 431 14.01 2.95 -20.33
C THR A 431 14.59 2.57 -21.67
N ALA A 432 14.74 3.50 -22.62
CA ALA A 432 15.34 3.16 -23.91
C ALA A 432 16.81 2.79 -23.72
N ALA A 433 17.21 1.64 -24.24
CA ALA A 433 18.56 1.09 -24.13
C ALA A 433 19.68 2.00 -24.68
N THR A 434 19.32 3.07 -25.33
CA THR A 434 20.23 4.06 -25.92
C THR A 434 20.43 5.32 -25.07
N LEU A 435 19.76 5.42 -23.92
CA LEU A 435 19.81 6.64 -23.11
C LEU A 435 20.61 6.42 -21.84
N PRO A 436 21.46 7.36 -21.47
CA PRO A 436 22.23 7.26 -20.23
C PRO A 436 21.29 7.22 -19.04
N ALA A 437 21.59 6.35 -18.10
CA ALA A 437 20.90 6.34 -16.83
C ALA A 437 21.08 7.69 -16.13
N LYS A 438 20.04 8.20 -15.53
CA LYS A 438 20.09 9.46 -14.77
C LYS A 438 20.39 9.15 -13.32
N PHE A 439 21.08 10.08 -12.69
CA PHE A 439 21.60 9.88 -11.35
C PHE A 439 20.79 10.65 -10.34
N LEU A 440 20.56 10.03 -9.23
CA LEU A 440 20.10 10.71 -8.06
C LEU A 440 21.23 11.52 -7.47
N ALA A 441 21.04 12.81 -7.32
CA ALA A 441 21.87 13.61 -6.47
C ALA A 441 21.52 13.34 -5.01
N SER A 442 22.49 13.42 -4.11
CA SER A 442 22.20 13.47 -2.69
C SER A 442 21.28 14.64 -2.40
N VAL A 443 20.32 14.42 -1.50
CA VAL A 443 19.43 15.48 -1.05
C VAL A 443 20.24 16.57 -0.41
N ASP A 444 20.06 17.81 -0.85
CA ASP A 444 20.57 18.95 -0.13
C ASP A 444 19.61 19.24 1.03
N SER A 445 19.98 18.83 2.21
CA SER A 445 19.17 19.03 3.44
C SER A 445 18.91 20.49 3.79
N SER A 446 19.63 21.42 3.15
CA SER A 446 19.43 22.87 3.34
C SER A 446 18.36 23.45 2.42
N ALA A 447 17.92 22.75 1.41
CA ALA A 447 17.05 23.31 0.37
C ALA A 447 15.64 22.72 0.43
N THR A 448 14.84 23.19 1.35
CA THR A 448 13.36 23.19 1.26
C THR A 448 12.70 22.04 0.43
N GLY A 449 13.00 20.81 0.73
CA GLY A 449 12.32 19.67 0.14
C GLY A 449 12.49 19.48 -1.38
N ILE A 450 13.61 19.89 -1.95
CA ILE A 450 13.96 19.75 -3.35
C ILE A 450 15.11 18.77 -3.46
N PHE A 451 14.97 17.75 -4.29
CA PHE A 451 16.11 16.91 -4.67
C PHE A 451 16.45 17.10 -6.15
N LYS A 452 17.70 16.85 -6.47
CA LYS A 452 18.20 16.95 -7.85
C LYS A 452 18.33 15.56 -8.44
N TYR A 453 17.69 15.36 -9.58
CA TYR A 453 17.83 14.16 -10.37
C TYR A 453 18.71 14.45 -11.58
N GLY A 454 19.72 13.60 -11.80
CA GLY A 454 20.71 13.85 -12.86
C GLY A 454 21.47 15.17 -12.73
N GLY A 455 21.47 15.75 -11.56
CA GLY A 455 22.00 17.09 -11.32
C GLY A 455 21.15 18.23 -11.84
N LEU A 456 20.06 17.96 -12.54
CA LEU A 456 19.44 18.97 -13.38
C LEU A 456 17.92 18.98 -13.36
N VAL A 457 17.33 18.03 -12.70
CA VAL A 457 15.89 18.06 -12.45
C VAL A 457 15.65 18.33 -10.99
N ARG A 458 14.83 19.31 -10.72
CA ARG A 458 14.26 19.54 -9.41
C ARG A 458 12.84 19.03 -9.42
N THR A 459 12.52 18.12 -8.52
CA THR A 459 11.16 17.69 -8.29
C THR A 459 10.76 18.18 -6.91
N ARG A 460 9.75 19.00 -6.86
CA ARG A 460 9.11 19.39 -5.62
C ARG A 460 7.78 18.67 -5.54
N LEU A 461 7.70 17.74 -4.62
CA LEU A 461 6.54 16.87 -4.46
C LEU A 461 5.59 17.36 -3.38
N THR A 462 5.56 18.65 -3.11
CA THR A 462 4.61 19.23 -2.18
C THR A 462 3.33 19.63 -2.90
N SER A 463 2.21 19.63 -2.20
CA SER A 463 0.90 20.00 -2.72
C SER A 463 0.81 21.39 -3.35
N LYS A 464 1.75 22.25 -3.08
CA LYS A 464 1.72 23.62 -3.56
C LYS A 464 2.55 23.86 -4.81
N ASN A 465 3.60 23.10 -5.03
CA ASN A 465 4.51 23.25 -6.15
C ASN A 465 4.96 21.84 -6.53
N ASN A 466 4.05 21.07 -7.11
CA ASN A 466 4.41 19.81 -7.78
C ASN A 466 5.19 20.10 -9.05
N ASP A 467 6.10 21.07 -8.94
CA ASP A 467 6.86 21.53 -10.08
C ASP A 467 7.94 20.50 -10.35
N LEU A 468 7.80 19.81 -11.46
CA LEU A 468 8.86 19.05 -12.04
C LEU A 468 9.67 20.01 -12.90
N TYR A 469 10.85 20.43 -12.43
CA TYR A 469 11.74 21.30 -13.19
C TYR A 469 12.73 20.45 -13.96
N SER A 470 12.61 20.48 -15.26
CA SER A 470 13.70 20.06 -16.14
C SER A 470 14.69 21.22 -16.23
N LEU A 471 15.83 21.08 -15.58
CA LEU A 471 16.97 21.92 -15.88
C LEU A 471 17.64 21.38 -17.15
N THR A 472 18.24 22.28 -17.95
CA THR A 472 18.92 21.93 -19.19
C THR A 472 19.82 20.71 -19.04
N GLY A 473 19.66 19.72 -19.89
CA GLY A 473 20.52 18.57 -20.02
C GLY A 473 20.11 17.28 -19.36
N VAL A 474 18.88 17.15 -18.87
CA VAL A 474 18.34 15.84 -18.48
C VAL A 474 17.39 15.34 -19.56
N SER A 475 17.68 14.20 -20.15
CA SER A 475 16.79 13.55 -21.09
C SER A 475 16.03 12.42 -20.44
N ASN A 476 14.80 12.22 -20.88
CA ASN A 476 13.98 11.04 -20.58
C ASN A 476 13.73 10.77 -19.08
N ILE A 477 13.19 11.74 -18.38
CA ILE A 477 12.58 11.49 -17.08
C ILE A 477 11.21 10.88 -17.30
N MET A 478 10.97 9.79 -16.62
CA MET A 478 9.65 9.19 -16.55
C MET A 478 9.10 9.39 -15.14
N VAL A 479 7.89 9.90 -15.04
CA VAL A 479 7.13 9.91 -13.80
C VAL A 479 6.11 8.80 -13.87
N ASP A 480 6.14 7.95 -12.88
CA ASP A 480 5.22 6.84 -12.76
C ASP A 480 4.13 7.22 -11.76
N PHE A 481 2.91 7.26 -12.24
CA PHE A 481 1.73 7.54 -11.43
C PHE A 481 1.17 6.27 -10.76
N THR A 482 1.90 5.15 -10.78
CA THR A 482 1.44 3.92 -10.13
C THR A 482 1.16 4.15 -8.66
N SER A 483 0.10 3.55 -8.18
CA SER A 483 -0.19 3.51 -6.76
C SER A 483 0.58 2.38 -6.07
N VAL A 484 0.61 2.45 -4.77
CA VAL A 484 1.19 1.44 -3.89
C VAL A 484 0.17 0.38 -3.53
N GLU A 485 0.59 -0.58 -2.77
CA GLU A 485 -0.02 -1.83 -2.36
C GLU A 485 -1.51 -1.84 -1.99
N ARG A 486 -2.11 -0.69 -1.74
CA ARG A 486 -3.53 -0.60 -1.40
C ARG A 486 -4.22 0.48 -2.19
N PHE A 487 -5.33 0.11 -2.80
CA PHE A 487 -6.22 1.02 -3.50
C PHE A 487 -7.42 1.33 -2.62
N GLU A 488 -7.59 2.59 -2.25
CA GLU A 488 -8.84 3.09 -1.73
C GLU A 488 -9.51 3.89 -2.81
N SER A 489 -10.78 3.65 -3.04
CA SER A 489 -11.51 4.30 -4.11
C SER A 489 -12.77 4.99 -3.60
N ALA A 490 -13.16 6.08 -4.28
CA ALA A 490 -14.38 6.80 -4.00
C ALA A 490 -15.02 7.31 -5.28
N GLU A 491 -16.31 7.10 -5.42
CA GLU A 491 -17.07 7.64 -6.53
C GLU A 491 -17.51 9.07 -6.23
N LEU A 492 -17.23 9.97 -7.15
CA LEU A 492 -17.73 11.34 -7.11
C LEU A 492 -17.82 11.93 -8.53
N GLY A 493 -18.97 12.50 -8.85
CA GLY A 493 -19.15 13.15 -10.15
C GLY A 493 -19.28 12.22 -11.35
N GLY A 494 -19.54 10.93 -11.12
CA GLY A 494 -19.64 9.91 -12.16
C GLY A 494 -18.28 9.34 -12.56
N ASN A 495 -17.21 9.70 -11.86
CA ASN A 495 -15.86 9.17 -12.02
C ASN A 495 -15.42 8.44 -10.73
N LEU A 496 -14.57 7.44 -10.87
CA LEU A 496 -13.96 6.74 -9.75
C LEU A 496 -12.60 7.39 -9.45
N HIS A 497 -12.43 7.87 -8.23
CA HIS A 497 -11.18 8.43 -7.74
C HIS A 497 -10.44 7.38 -6.92
N ILE A 498 -9.14 7.23 -7.18
CA ILE A 498 -8.34 6.13 -6.65
C ILE A 498 -7.14 6.71 -5.92
N GLY A 499 -7.01 6.34 -4.64
CA GLY A 499 -5.85 6.64 -3.81
C GLY A 499 -4.81 5.53 -3.88
N GLY A 500 -3.71 5.71 -3.18
CA GLY A 500 -2.63 4.72 -3.09
C GLY A 500 -1.26 5.26 -3.51
N GLY A 501 -1.16 6.53 -3.68
CA GLY A 501 -0.02 7.29 -4.17
C GLY A 501 -0.54 8.58 -4.75
N PHE A 502 -0.17 8.94 -5.96
CA PHE A 502 -0.86 9.99 -6.71
C PHE A 502 -2.33 9.61 -6.85
N VAL A 503 -3.21 10.56 -6.57
CA VAL A 503 -4.64 10.33 -6.76
C VAL A 503 -4.93 10.26 -8.26
N SER A 504 -5.48 9.14 -8.67
CA SER A 504 -5.87 8.88 -10.06
C SER A 504 -7.38 8.92 -10.22
N MET A 505 -7.84 9.01 -11.44
CA MET A 505 -9.26 9.01 -11.81
C MET A 505 -9.50 8.03 -12.95
N TYR A 506 -10.57 7.28 -12.86
CA TYR A 506 -11.09 6.41 -13.92
C TYR A 506 -12.46 6.90 -14.36
N ASP A 507 -12.62 7.15 -15.66
CA ASP A 507 -13.83 7.71 -16.28
C ASP A 507 -14.71 6.68 -17.00
N SER A 508 -14.51 5.39 -16.77
CA SER A 508 -15.06 4.21 -17.46
C SER A 508 -14.35 3.85 -18.77
N GLN A 509 -13.42 4.66 -19.27
CA GLN A 509 -12.64 4.37 -20.48
C GLN A 509 -11.16 4.27 -20.20
N GLN A 510 -10.61 5.24 -19.50
CA GLN A 510 -9.18 5.32 -19.22
C GLN A 510 -8.92 5.77 -17.79
N ILE A 511 -7.75 5.41 -17.28
CA ILE A 511 -7.26 5.86 -16.00
C ILE A 511 -6.20 6.93 -16.22
N VAL A 512 -6.34 8.05 -15.52
CA VAL A 512 -5.44 9.20 -15.61
C VAL A 512 -5.16 9.77 -14.21
N GLU A 513 -4.10 10.56 -14.10
CA GLU A 513 -3.86 11.36 -12.89
C GLU A 513 -5.00 12.37 -12.67
N LEU A 514 -5.41 12.60 -11.42
CA LEU A 514 -6.42 13.61 -11.08
C LEU A 514 -5.80 15.02 -11.16
N ASN A 515 -6.46 15.89 -11.91
CA ASN A 515 -5.98 17.24 -12.25
C ASN A 515 -4.65 17.25 -13.00
N TYR A 516 -3.95 18.37 -13.03
CA TYR A 516 -2.67 18.54 -13.68
C TYR A 516 -1.59 18.81 -12.65
N HIS A 517 -0.50 18.04 -12.68
CA HIS A 517 0.65 18.23 -11.80
C HIS A 517 1.56 19.37 -12.21
N LEU A 518 1.39 19.86 -13.44
CA LEU A 518 2.09 21.01 -14.01
C LEU A 518 1.07 22.03 -14.53
N TYR A 519 1.53 23.25 -14.75
CA TYR A 519 0.82 24.29 -15.47
C TYR A 519 1.70 24.78 -16.64
N PRO A 520 1.18 25.48 -17.65
CA PRO A 520 2.00 25.97 -18.74
C PRO A 520 3.04 26.99 -18.26
N GLU A 521 4.27 26.53 -18.06
CA GLU A 521 5.39 27.36 -17.57
C GLU A 521 6.17 27.95 -18.74
N ASN A 522 6.84 29.07 -18.52
CA ASN A 522 7.78 29.67 -19.44
C ASN A 522 7.21 29.92 -20.84
N ILE A 523 5.94 30.30 -20.95
CA ILE A 523 5.38 30.77 -22.22
C ILE A 523 6.11 32.05 -22.63
N SER A 524 6.35 32.20 -23.90
CA SER A 524 6.96 33.41 -24.47
C SER A 524 6.10 34.00 -25.57
N ALA A 525 6.22 35.31 -25.75
CA ALA A 525 5.46 36.04 -26.73
C ALA A 525 6.40 36.86 -27.62
N ALA A 526 6.37 36.61 -28.92
CA ALA A 526 7.13 37.36 -29.95
C ALA A 526 6.17 38.26 -30.75
N VAL A 527 6.50 39.55 -30.85
CA VAL A 527 5.71 40.52 -31.58
C VAL A 527 6.26 40.69 -33.01
N ASN A 528 5.40 40.59 -34.01
CA ASN A 528 5.68 40.95 -35.37
C ASN A 528 4.75 42.11 -35.78
N ASN A 529 5.29 43.27 -36.04
CA ASN A 529 4.54 44.50 -36.36
C ASN A 529 4.26 44.70 -37.85
N SER A 530 4.56 43.69 -38.69
CA SER A 530 4.44 43.78 -40.18
C SER A 530 3.36 42.84 -40.73
N ALA A 531 2.63 42.10 -39.87
CA ALA A 531 1.61 41.16 -40.31
C ALA A 531 0.52 41.02 -39.25
N GLY A 532 -0.75 40.95 -39.65
CA GLY A 532 -1.92 40.80 -38.74
C GLY A 532 -2.76 42.04 -38.67
N SER A 533 -3.67 42.09 -37.67
CA SER A 533 -4.60 43.19 -37.44
C SER A 533 -4.70 43.59 -35.95
N LEU A 534 -3.79 43.10 -35.12
CA LEU A 534 -3.78 43.42 -33.71
C LEU A 534 -3.40 44.91 -33.49
N ALA A 535 -4.19 45.65 -32.75
CA ALA A 535 -3.99 47.08 -32.52
C ALA A 535 -2.74 47.33 -31.63
N ALA A 536 -2.19 48.57 -31.73
CA ALA A 536 -1.13 49.00 -30.87
C ALA A 536 -1.60 49.04 -29.39
N GLY A 537 -0.77 48.55 -28.49
CA GLY A 537 -1.05 48.55 -27.03
C GLY A 537 -0.38 47.38 -26.34
N THR A 538 -0.59 47.33 -25.02
CA THR A 538 -0.05 46.25 -24.22
C THR A 538 -1.14 45.21 -23.94
N TYR A 539 -0.89 44.00 -24.30
CA TYR A 539 -1.75 42.84 -24.03
C TYR A 539 -1.04 41.86 -23.12
N LEU A 540 -1.81 41.22 -22.25
CA LEU A 540 -1.33 40.10 -21.44
C LEU A 540 -1.96 38.81 -21.96
N TYR A 541 -1.18 37.75 -21.96
CA TYR A 541 -1.58 36.42 -22.40
C TYR A 541 -1.39 35.42 -21.27
N GLN A 542 -2.36 34.53 -21.10
CA GLN A 542 -2.29 33.33 -20.25
C GLN A 542 -2.74 32.11 -21.04
N VAL A 543 -2.23 30.98 -20.65
CA VAL A 543 -2.56 29.67 -21.26
C VAL A 543 -2.93 28.72 -20.15
N ILE A 544 -3.90 27.85 -20.41
CA ILE A 544 -4.21 26.67 -19.59
C ILE A 544 -4.20 25.42 -20.45
N TRP A 545 -3.93 24.30 -19.87
CA TRP A 545 -4.24 22.99 -20.45
C TRP A 545 -5.63 22.56 -20.07
N ILE A 546 -6.34 21.99 -21.01
CA ILE A 546 -7.68 21.43 -20.82
C ILE A 546 -7.75 20.03 -21.41
N TRP A 547 -8.46 19.17 -20.72
CA TRP A 547 -8.76 17.82 -21.18
C TRP A 547 -10.19 17.47 -20.81
N THR A 548 -10.93 16.89 -21.75
CA THR A 548 -12.33 16.48 -21.54
C THR A 548 -12.37 14.98 -21.36
N ASP A 549 -12.94 14.53 -20.24
CA ASP A 549 -13.09 13.12 -19.94
C ASP A 549 -14.23 12.44 -20.70
N ALA A 550 -14.39 11.12 -20.56
CA ALA A 550 -15.45 10.36 -21.22
C ALA A 550 -16.88 10.75 -20.77
N LYS A 551 -17.02 11.49 -19.67
CA LYS A 551 -18.30 12.02 -19.17
C LYS A 551 -18.57 13.44 -19.68
N GLY A 552 -17.68 14.02 -20.49
CA GLY A 552 -17.77 15.39 -21.01
C GLY A 552 -17.40 16.46 -19.98
N GLN A 553 -16.64 16.12 -18.96
CA GLN A 553 -16.18 17.08 -17.94
C GLN A 553 -14.83 17.64 -18.35
N ASP A 554 -14.70 18.96 -18.27
CA ASP A 554 -13.48 19.70 -18.66
C ASP A 554 -12.54 19.87 -17.46
N HIS A 555 -11.45 19.15 -17.46
CA HIS A 555 -10.38 19.26 -16.47
C HIS A 555 -9.39 20.33 -16.91
N ARG A 556 -9.17 21.33 -16.06
CA ARG A 556 -8.35 22.52 -16.36
C ARG A 556 -7.13 22.58 -15.45
N SER A 557 -5.98 22.95 -16.03
CA SER A 557 -4.77 23.24 -15.25
C SER A 557 -4.87 24.62 -14.57
N ALA A 558 -3.92 24.91 -13.68
CA ALA A 558 -3.63 26.28 -13.30
C ALA A 558 -3.23 27.10 -14.53
N PRO A 559 -3.55 28.41 -14.58
CA PRO A 559 -3.09 29.26 -15.66
C PRO A 559 -1.59 29.52 -15.58
N SER A 560 -0.99 29.76 -16.73
CA SER A 560 0.39 30.21 -16.81
C SER A 560 0.58 31.57 -16.12
N VAL A 561 1.81 31.91 -15.81
CA VAL A 561 2.16 33.29 -15.51
C VAL A 561 1.85 34.15 -16.74
N ALA A 562 1.24 35.32 -16.54
CA ALA A 562 0.89 36.20 -17.65
C ALA A 562 2.15 36.73 -18.36
N VAL A 563 2.21 36.57 -19.67
CA VAL A 563 3.26 37.14 -20.51
C VAL A 563 2.75 38.39 -21.22
N SER A 564 3.57 39.43 -21.23
CA SER A 564 3.24 40.72 -21.84
C SER A 564 3.76 40.81 -23.28
N ALA A 565 2.91 41.32 -24.19
CA ALA A 565 3.30 41.67 -25.53
C ALA A 565 2.80 43.09 -25.83
N ALA A 566 3.64 43.92 -26.49
CA ALA A 566 3.37 45.30 -26.78
C ALA A 566 3.49 45.56 -28.29
N PRO A 567 2.51 45.20 -29.14
CA PRO A 567 2.45 45.63 -30.51
C PRO A 567 2.49 47.14 -30.64
N SER A 568 3.24 47.65 -31.65
CA SER A 568 3.43 49.08 -31.89
C SER A 568 2.65 49.63 -33.06
N GLY A 569 1.96 48.78 -33.85
CA GLY A 569 1.23 49.20 -35.01
C GLY A 569 -0.09 48.48 -35.22
N GLY A 570 -0.97 49.01 -36.06
CA GLY A 570 -2.29 48.38 -36.31
C GLY A 570 -2.25 47.14 -37.26
N SER A 571 -1.06 46.65 -37.60
CA SER A 571 -0.85 45.44 -38.40
C SER A 571 0.12 44.50 -37.71
N SER A 572 -0.25 44.10 -36.51
CA SER A 572 0.63 43.28 -35.68
C SER A 572 0.05 41.89 -35.41
N THR A 573 0.96 40.93 -35.20
CA THR A 573 0.69 39.59 -34.74
C THR A 573 1.56 39.30 -33.52
N VAL A 574 0.99 38.62 -32.54
CA VAL A 574 1.74 38.09 -31.41
C VAL A 574 1.79 36.57 -31.53
N THR A 575 2.98 36.01 -31.64
CA THR A 575 3.19 34.58 -31.67
C THR A 575 3.59 34.12 -30.28
N LEU A 576 2.79 33.24 -29.69
CA LEU A 576 3.05 32.58 -28.40
C LEU A 576 3.78 31.27 -28.67
N THR A 577 4.81 30.99 -27.88
CA THR A 577 5.44 29.67 -27.81
C THR A 577 5.07 29.07 -26.45
N ILE A 578 4.45 27.92 -26.49
CA ILE A 578 3.85 27.25 -25.31
C ILE A 578 4.57 25.92 -25.16
N PRO A 579 5.25 25.67 -24.05
CA PRO A 579 5.87 24.35 -23.79
C PRO A 579 4.84 23.23 -23.82
N SER A 580 5.22 22.13 -24.43
CA SER A 580 4.37 20.94 -24.54
C SER A 580 4.25 20.22 -23.18
N LEU A 581 3.03 19.82 -22.83
CA LEU A 581 2.79 18.98 -21.67
C LEU A 581 3.13 17.52 -22.04
N ARG A 582 4.13 16.95 -21.37
CA ARG A 582 4.55 15.55 -21.51
C ARG A 582 4.28 14.73 -20.26
N LEU A 583 4.21 15.37 -19.08
CA LEU A 583 3.93 14.75 -17.81
C LEU A 583 2.41 14.62 -17.60
N THR A 584 1.80 13.72 -18.34
CA THR A 584 0.37 13.42 -18.22
C THR A 584 0.06 12.05 -18.82
N GLN A 585 -0.94 11.38 -18.28
CA GLN A 585 -1.56 10.19 -18.89
C GLN A 585 -2.76 10.56 -19.77
N LYS A 586 -3.20 11.83 -19.74
CA LYS A 586 -4.33 12.34 -20.52
C LYS A 586 -3.96 12.40 -22.00
N THR A 587 -4.81 11.84 -22.83
CA THR A 587 -4.72 11.94 -24.29
C THR A 587 -5.47 13.17 -24.78
N ASP A 588 -5.09 13.69 -25.94
CA ASP A 588 -5.80 14.79 -26.61
C ASP A 588 -5.92 16.08 -25.78
N VAL A 589 -4.90 16.39 -24.98
CA VAL A 589 -4.82 17.65 -24.25
C VAL A 589 -4.76 18.84 -25.20
N ILE A 590 -5.50 19.87 -24.89
CA ILE A 590 -5.56 21.12 -25.66
C ILE A 590 -5.03 22.27 -24.82
N CYS A 591 -4.26 23.16 -25.44
CA CYS A 591 -3.89 24.44 -24.86
C CYS A 591 -4.98 25.46 -25.20
N GLU A 592 -5.59 26.08 -24.21
CA GLU A 592 -6.49 27.22 -24.38
C GLU A 592 -5.74 28.52 -24.14
N ILE A 593 -5.85 29.44 -25.07
CA ILE A 593 -5.12 30.72 -25.05
C ILE A 593 -6.09 31.84 -24.73
N TYR A 594 -5.70 32.65 -23.76
CA TYR A 594 -6.48 33.78 -23.26
C TYR A 594 -5.66 35.07 -23.40
N ARG A 595 -6.36 36.16 -23.73
CA ARG A 595 -5.78 37.47 -23.89
C ARG A 595 -6.62 38.52 -23.13
N THR A 596 -5.98 39.56 -22.64
CA THR A 596 -6.69 40.79 -22.16
C THR A 596 -7.08 41.70 -23.33
N VAL A 597 -8.04 42.59 -23.09
CA VAL A 597 -8.13 43.76 -23.92
C VAL A 597 -6.90 44.67 -23.69
N THR A 598 -6.64 45.60 -24.57
CA THR A 598 -5.55 46.58 -24.42
C THR A 598 -5.57 47.20 -23.01
N THR A 599 -4.45 47.08 -22.28
CA THR A 599 -4.31 47.57 -20.89
C THR A 599 -5.29 46.94 -19.88
N GLY A 600 -6.03 45.90 -20.28
CA GLY A 600 -6.97 45.17 -19.44
C GLY A 600 -6.32 44.23 -18.45
N ARG A 601 -7.12 43.67 -17.53
CA ARG A 601 -6.68 42.70 -16.51
C ARG A 601 -7.49 41.41 -16.55
N LEU A 602 -8.60 41.37 -17.27
CA LEU A 602 -9.43 40.16 -17.41
C LEU A 602 -9.06 39.42 -18.67
N PHE A 603 -8.93 38.13 -18.58
CA PHE A 603 -8.49 37.24 -19.67
C PHE A 603 -9.69 36.59 -20.34
N PHE A 604 -9.73 36.62 -21.67
CA PHE A 604 -10.78 36.04 -22.50
C PHE A 604 -10.18 35.17 -23.58
N LYS A 605 -10.85 34.07 -23.88
CA LYS A 605 -10.38 33.04 -24.80
C LYS A 605 -10.30 33.57 -26.23
N ILE A 606 -9.14 33.42 -26.84
CA ILE A 606 -8.90 33.82 -28.24
C ILE A 606 -8.72 32.63 -29.18
N GLY A 607 -8.37 31.47 -28.66
CA GLY A 607 -8.18 30.27 -29.48
C GLY A 607 -7.68 29.08 -28.70
N THR A 608 -7.44 28.01 -29.42
CA THR A 608 -6.91 26.75 -28.91
C THR A 608 -5.83 26.21 -29.84
N VAL A 609 -4.91 25.45 -29.28
CA VAL A 609 -3.95 24.63 -30.06
C VAL A 609 -3.79 23.28 -29.36
N ALA A 610 -3.73 22.19 -30.16
CA ALA A 610 -3.51 20.86 -29.59
C ALA A 610 -2.11 20.76 -28.98
N ASN A 611 -2.00 20.14 -27.82
CA ASN A 611 -0.73 19.80 -27.24
C ASN A 611 0.00 18.77 -28.12
N ASN A 612 1.30 18.87 -28.22
CA ASN A 612 2.12 17.95 -29.03
C ASN A 612 3.25 17.38 -28.17
N THR A 613 3.09 16.16 -27.69
CA THR A 613 4.09 15.49 -26.86
C THR A 613 5.37 15.12 -27.58
N ALA A 614 5.37 15.11 -28.93
CA ALA A 614 6.55 14.84 -29.74
C ALA A 614 7.42 16.08 -29.98
N ALA A 615 6.88 17.28 -29.74
CA ALA A 615 7.61 18.55 -29.90
C ALA A 615 7.86 19.20 -28.51
N ASP A 616 8.91 20.03 -28.42
CA ASP A 616 9.21 20.72 -27.13
C ASP A 616 8.22 21.85 -26.85
N SER A 617 7.61 22.38 -27.85
CA SER A 617 6.62 23.46 -27.75
C SER A 617 5.65 23.45 -28.92
N VAL A 618 4.51 24.06 -28.69
CA VAL A 618 3.53 24.41 -29.73
C VAL A 618 3.44 25.92 -29.85
N SER A 619 3.05 26.41 -31.02
CA SER A 619 2.92 27.85 -31.27
C SER A 619 1.47 28.24 -31.58
N PHE A 620 1.08 29.41 -31.11
CA PHE A 620 -0.20 30.01 -31.43
C PHE A 620 0.01 31.48 -31.89
N ALA A 621 -0.53 31.84 -33.05
CA ALA A 621 -0.42 33.20 -33.59
C ALA A 621 -1.74 33.97 -33.39
N ASP A 622 -1.71 34.99 -32.54
CA ASP A 622 -2.78 35.98 -32.43
C ASP A 622 -2.58 37.09 -33.44
N ALA A 623 -3.23 36.94 -34.58
CA ALA A 623 -3.21 37.93 -35.66
C ALA A 623 -4.24 39.05 -35.47
N GLY A 624 -4.92 39.17 -34.31
CA GLY A 624 -5.94 40.18 -34.07
C GLY A 624 -7.31 39.87 -34.71
N ALA A 625 -7.59 38.60 -35.04
CA ALA A 625 -8.87 38.19 -35.62
C ALA A 625 -10.09 38.52 -34.72
N ILE A 626 -9.89 38.56 -33.40
CA ILE A 626 -10.88 38.98 -32.41
C ILE A 626 -10.49 40.40 -31.90
N SER A 627 -11.29 41.40 -32.23
CA SER A 627 -11.12 42.76 -31.73
C SER A 627 -11.42 42.81 -30.23
N ASP A 628 -10.87 43.82 -29.52
CA ASP A 628 -11.09 44.02 -28.10
C ASP A 628 -12.58 44.19 -27.76
N ALA A 629 -13.37 44.80 -28.64
CA ALA A 629 -14.83 44.96 -28.47
C ALA A 629 -15.56 43.59 -28.49
N ASN A 630 -15.12 42.67 -29.31
CA ASN A 630 -15.69 41.34 -29.44
C ASN A 630 -15.08 40.34 -28.43
N LEU A 631 -13.93 40.67 -27.90
CA LEU A 631 -13.21 39.78 -26.96
C LEU A 631 -13.96 39.62 -25.64
N VAL A 632 -14.53 40.71 -25.11
CA VAL A 632 -15.26 40.70 -23.84
C VAL A 632 -16.53 39.83 -23.85
N ALA A 633 -17.01 39.42 -25.02
CA ALA A 633 -18.12 38.49 -25.19
C ALA A 633 -17.69 37.05 -25.29
N LYS A 634 -16.39 36.79 -25.29
CA LYS A 634 -15.83 35.43 -25.31
C LYS A 634 -15.78 34.82 -23.93
N GLU A 635 -15.54 33.51 -23.87
CA GLU A 635 -15.37 32.78 -22.63
C GLU A 635 -14.24 33.40 -21.81
N SER A 636 -14.54 33.71 -20.54
CA SER A 636 -13.55 34.26 -19.63
C SER A 636 -12.73 33.14 -18.97
N LEU A 637 -11.48 33.41 -18.68
CA LEU A 637 -10.64 32.50 -17.91
C LEU A 637 -11.31 32.20 -16.56
N TYR A 638 -11.34 30.98 -16.13
CA TYR A 638 -12.06 30.54 -14.93
C TYR A 638 -11.60 31.27 -13.66
N THR A 639 -10.37 31.77 -13.61
CA THR A 639 -9.83 32.54 -12.47
C THR A 639 -10.24 34.00 -12.44
N ASN A 640 -10.86 34.56 -13.51
CA ASN A 640 -11.25 35.94 -13.59
C ASN A 640 -12.22 36.38 -12.48
N GLY A 641 -13.08 35.56 -12.01
CA GLY A 641 -14.03 35.85 -10.93
C GLY A 641 -13.45 35.71 -9.52
N GLY A 642 -12.14 35.58 -9.39
CA GLY A 642 -11.47 35.32 -8.11
C GLY A 642 -11.55 33.83 -7.70
N ILE A 643 -11.95 32.97 -8.61
CA ILE A 643 -11.87 31.51 -8.40
C ILE A 643 -10.39 31.14 -8.26
N ILE A 644 -10.09 30.42 -7.20
CA ILE A 644 -8.74 29.98 -6.91
C ILE A 644 -8.28 29.00 -7.99
N GLU A 645 -7.01 29.08 -8.35
CA GLU A 645 -6.39 28.20 -9.36
C GLU A 645 -6.47 26.72 -9.00
N ASN A 646 -6.43 25.87 -10.01
CA ASN A 646 -6.45 24.43 -9.86
C ASN A 646 -5.05 23.90 -9.57
N ILE A 647 -4.90 23.19 -8.48
CA ILE A 647 -3.66 22.50 -8.07
C ILE A 647 -4.02 21.05 -7.78
N PRO A 648 -3.23 20.07 -8.20
CA PRO A 648 -3.54 18.67 -7.96
C PRO A 648 -3.54 18.34 -6.47
N PRO A 649 -4.31 17.31 -6.05
CA PRO A 649 -4.21 16.82 -4.69
C PRO A 649 -2.82 16.23 -4.42
N PRO A 650 -2.35 16.22 -3.16
CA PRO A 650 -1.13 15.50 -2.81
C PRO A 650 -1.36 13.99 -2.98
N ALA A 651 -0.27 13.23 -2.96
CA ALA A 651 -0.37 11.80 -2.81
C ALA A 651 -1.19 11.45 -1.56
N SER A 652 -2.11 10.49 -1.70
CA SER A 652 -3.03 10.11 -0.63
C SER A 652 -3.40 8.65 -0.70
N LEU A 653 -3.46 7.99 0.45
CA LEU A 653 -4.06 6.67 0.59
C LEU A 653 -5.53 6.74 0.98
N ILE A 654 -5.91 7.75 1.75
CA ILE A 654 -7.22 7.84 2.39
C ILE A 654 -8.01 8.95 1.70
N LEU A 655 -9.13 8.59 1.09
CA LEU A 655 -10.01 9.54 0.44
C LEU A 655 -11.48 9.17 0.67
N THR A 656 -12.34 10.16 0.75
CA THR A 656 -13.78 9.98 0.94
C THR A 656 -14.56 11.14 0.31
N PRO A 657 -15.74 10.92 -0.27
CA PRO A 657 -16.61 12.00 -0.66
C PRO A 657 -17.24 12.63 0.58
N TYR A 658 -17.38 13.94 0.58
CA TYR A 658 -18.10 14.68 1.61
C TYR A 658 -18.71 15.96 1.06
N LYS A 659 -20.01 16.15 1.20
CA LYS A 659 -20.71 17.38 0.77
C LYS A 659 -20.35 17.82 -0.66
N ASN A 660 -20.41 16.90 -1.61
CA ASN A 660 -20.09 17.12 -3.02
C ASN A 660 -18.62 17.55 -3.26
N ARG A 661 -17.72 17.15 -2.37
CA ARG A 661 -16.26 17.32 -2.44
C ARG A 661 -15.56 16.01 -2.22
N LEU A 662 -14.39 15.86 -2.80
CA LEU A 662 -13.47 14.78 -2.46
C LEU A 662 -12.53 15.29 -1.36
N VAL A 663 -12.44 14.54 -0.27
CA VAL A 663 -11.55 14.84 0.86
C VAL A 663 -10.46 13.79 0.88
N CYS A 664 -9.21 14.23 0.97
CA CYS A 664 -8.03 13.37 0.99
C CYS A 664 -7.18 13.65 2.22
N VAL A 665 -6.49 12.63 2.73
CA VAL A 665 -5.42 12.80 3.72
C VAL A 665 -4.09 12.92 2.99
N SER A 666 -3.35 14.00 3.26
CA SER A 666 -2.02 14.15 2.66
C SER A 666 -1.06 13.09 3.19
N SER A 667 -0.44 12.31 2.31
CA SER A 667 0.63 11.38 2.69
C SER A 667 1.89 12.11 3.16
N GLU A 668 2.06 13.38 2.75
CA GLU A 668 3.16 14.24 3.18
C GLU A 668 2.98 14.76 4.59
N ASN A 669 1.74 14.99 5.00
CA ASN A 669 1.38 15.40 6.34
C ASN A 669 0.13 14.64 6.79
N PRO A 670 0.27 13.54 7.52
CA PRO A 670 -0.86 12.69 7.90
C PRO A 670 -1.85 13.33 8.89
N LYS A 671 -1.59 14.57 9.31
CA LYS A 671 -2.50 15.41 10.12
C LYS A 671 -3.30 16.40 9.28
N LYS A 672 -3.03 16.47 7.97
CA LYS A 672 -3.60 17.44 7.05
C LYS A 672 -4.64 16.79 6.14
N LEU A 673 -5.86 17.30 6.23
CA LEU A 673 -6.91 17.05 5.25
C LEU A 673 -6.80 18.08 4.13
N ILE A 674 -6.95 17.64 2.91
CA ILE A 674 -7.11 18.48 1.72
C ILE A 674 -8.42 18.09 1.06
N TYR A 675 -9.20 19.08 0.66
CA TYR A 675 -10.50 18.84 0.05
C TYR A 675 -10.66 19.63 -1.26
N SER A 676 -11.43 19.06 -2.17
CA SER A 676 -11.69 19.68 -3.45
C SER A 676 -12.56 20.93 -3.31
N LYS A 677 -12.57 21.75 -4.34
CA LYS A 677 -13.61 22.76 -4.54
C LYS A 677 -14.98 22.11 -4.48
N ASN A 678 -16.02 22.90 -4.19
CA ASN A 678 -17.38 22.41 -4.30
C ASN A 678 -17.67 22.14 -5.79
N ARG A 679 -17.93 20.88 -6.12
CA ARG A 679 -18.16 20.46 -7.51
C ARG A 679 -19.41 21.10 -8.08
N ILE A 680 -19.30 21.70 -9.23
CA ILE A 680 -20.43 22.18 -10.01
C ILE A 680 -21.12 20.98 -10.65
N PRO A 681 -22.46 20.92 -10.78
CA PRO A 681 -23.13 19.88 -11.53
C PRO A 681 -22.50 19.72 -12.94
N LEU A 682 -22.18 18.50 -13.34
CA LEU A 682 -21.47 18.14 -14.57
C LEU A 682 -20.03 18.68 -14.67
N GLY A 683 -19.49 19.26 -13.63
CA GLY A 683 -18.07 19.68 -13.59
C GLY A 683 -17.16 18.62 -12.96
N PRO A 684 -15.86 18.70 -13.22
CA PRO A 684 -14.87 17.80 -12.63
C PRO A 684 -14.63 18.06 -11.14
N VAL A 685 -13.90 17.17 -10.51
CA VAL A 685 -13.34 17.34 -9.18
C VAL A 685 -12.04 18.16 -9.29
N GLU A 686 -12.04 19.38 -8.74
CA GLU A 686 -10.91 20.30 -8.79
C GLU A 686 -10.38 20.57 -7.39
N PHE A 687 -9.06 20.58 -7.24
CA PHE A 687 -8.40 20.86 -5.97
C PHE A 687 -7.68 22.21 -5.99
N SER A 688 -7.38 22.70 -4.80
CA SER A 688 -6.46 23.81 -4.55
C SER A 688 -5.79 23.63 -3.19
N ASP A 689 -4.57 24.09 -3.05
CA ASP A 689 -3.79 23.97 -1.82
C ASP A 689 -4.34 24.82 -0.64
N VAL A 690 -5.13 25.84 -0.97
CA VAL A 690 -5.83 26.68 0.01
C VAL A 690 -6.86 25.86 0.80
N PHE A 691 -7.48 24.88 0.17
CA PHE A 691 -8.54 24.08 0.75
C PHE A 691 -7.98 22.94 1.61
N SER A 692 -7.53 23.30 2.80
CA SER A 692 -6.94 22.33 3.71
C SER A 692 -7.30 22.61 5.17
N ILE A 693 -7.33 21.56 5.98
CA ILE A 693 -7.54 21.60 7.42
C ILE A 693 -6.42 20.80 8.09
N VAL A 694 -5.70 21.44 9.02
CA VAL A 694 -4.67 20.77 9.81
C VAL A 694 -5.22 20.49 11.21
N LEU A 695 -5.17 19.26 11.64
CA LEU A 695 -5.58 18.81 12.96
C LEU A 695 -4.40 18.94 13.92
N ASN A 696 -4.26 20.11 14.56
CA ASN A 696 -3.10 20.42 15.41
C ASN A 696 -2.92 19.50 16.63
N LYS A 697 -3.99 18.84 17.07
CA LYS A 697 -3.96 17.88 18.19
C LYS A 697 -3.85 16.43 17.74
N ALA A 698 -3.85 16.19 16.44
CA ALA A 698 -3.82 14.87 15.85
C ALA A 698 -2.43 14.24 15.96
N THR A 699 -2.40 12.94 16.05
CA THR A 699 -1.20 12.13 15.83
C THR A 699 -1.08 11.77 14.34
N ARG A 700 -2.08 11.10 13.81
CA ARG A 700 -2.15 10.63 12.42
C ARG A 700 -3.59 10.26 12.10
N ILE A 701 -4.08 10.70 10.97
CA ILE A 701 -5.40 10.28 10.47
C ILE A 701 -5.26 8.88 9.87
N THR A 702 -6.10 7.95 10.32
CA THR A 702 -6.09 6.56 9.88
C THR A 702 -7.27 6.18 9.02
N ALA A 703 -8.40 6.88 9.14
CA ALA A 703 -9.56 6.63 8.29
C ALA A 703 -10.48 7.86 8.24
N LEU A 704 -11.27 7.94 7.18
CA LEU A 704 -12.30 8.96 6.96
C LEU A 704 -13.61 8.30 6.56
N SER A 705 -14.73 8.89 6.97
CA SER A 705 -16.05 8.51 6.47
C SER A 705 -17.03 9.66 6.55
N GLU A 706 -17.91 9.79 5.56
CA GLU A 706 -19.11 10.62 5.71
C GLU A 706 -20.16 9.85 6.51
N PHE A 707 -20.69 10.47 7.56
CA PHE A 707 -21.72 9.89 8.39
C PHE A 707 -22.68 10.97 8.90
N ASP A 708 -23.96 10.84 8.58
CA ASP A 708 -25.02 11.77 8.96
C ASP A 708 -24.64 13.25 8.75
N GLN A 709 -24.16 13.57 7.55
CA GLN A 709 -23.73 14.92 7.12
C GLN A 709 -22.51 15.46 7.92
N LYS A 710 -21.80 14.62 8.62
CA LYS A 710 -20.54 14.92 9.29
C LYS A 710 -19.41 14.18 8.59
N LEU A 711 -18.27 14.79 8.49
CA LEU A 711 -17.03 14.10 8.17
C LEU A 711 -16.44 13.55 9.47
N ILE A 712 -16.46 12.26 9.62
CA ILE A 712 -15.84 11.57 10.76
C ILE A 712 -14.38 11.29 10.41
N ILE A 713 -13.51 11.63 11.33
CA ILE A 713 -12.06 11.52 11.19
C ILE A 713 -11.56 10.61 12.31
N PHE A 714 -10.94 9.51 11.90
CA PHE A 714 -10.39 8.55 12.83
C PHE A 714 -8.87 8.72 12.93
N GLU A 715 -8.40 8.59 14.14
CA GLU A 715 -7.01 8.35 14.51
C GLU A 715 -6.89 7.00 15.23
N PRO A 716 -5.70 6.50 15.56
CA PRO A 716 -5.58 5.20 16.23
C PRO A 716 -6.33 5.10 17.56
N ASN A 717 -6.43 6.21 18.31
CA ASN A 717 -7.04 6.24 19.64
C ASN A 717 -8.06 7.36 19.86
N GLN A 718 -8.38 8.13 18.82
CA GLN A 718 -9.29 9.27 18.92
C GLN A 718 -10.23 9.31 17.71
N ILE A 719 -11.38 9.93 17.92
CA ILE A 719 -12.36 10.18 16.84
C ILE A 719 -12.76 11.65 16.92
N PHE A 720 -12.72 12.32 15.77
CA PHE A 720 -13.17 13.68 15.59
C PHE A 720 -14.28 13.74 14.54
N TYR A 721 -15.01 14.83 14.53
CA TYR A 721 -15.92 15.14 13.42
C TYR A 721 -15.84 16.61 13.02
N ILE A 722 -16.14 16.85 11.76
CA ILE A 722 -16.25 18.17 11.14
C ILE A 722 -17.64 18.28 10.51
N THR A 723 -18.22 19.48 10.58
CA THR A 723 -19.51 19.83 9.96
C THR A 723 -19.38 21.07 9.08
N GLY A 724 -20.40 21.35 8.31
CA GLY A 724 -20.44 22.53 7.44
C GLY A 724 -20.36 22.16 5.96
N ASN A 725 -20.49 23.16 5.08
CA ASN A 725 -20.46 23.00 3.64
C ASN A 725 -19.10 23.42 3.04
N GLY A 726 -18.23 23.99 3.87
CA GLY A 726 -16.95 24.52 3.42
C GLY A 726 -17.04 25.76 2.54
N PRO A 727 -15.90 26.40 2.22
CA PRO A 727 -15.85 27.61 1.44
C PRO A 727 -16.29 27.39 -0.02
N ASN A 728 -16.69 28.46 -0.69
CA ASN A 728 -16.93 28.43 -2.14
C ASN A 728 -15.60 28.34 -2.93
N SER A 729 -15.67 28.29 -4.25
CA SER A 729 -14.49 28.17 -5.12
C SER A 729 -13.57 29.42 -5.13
N THR A 730 -14.00 30.52 -4.51
CA THR A 730 -13.16 31.72 -4.30
C THR A 730 -12.45 31.72 -2.93
N GLY A 731 -12.66 30.68 -2.10
CA GLY A 731 -12.13 30.61 -0.74
C GLY A 731 -12.90 31.49 0.28
N ALA A 732 -14.01 32.08 -0.14
CA ALA A 732 -14.86 32.92 0.70
C ALA A 732 -16.17 32.20 1.06
N GLN A 733 -16.89 32.76 2.05
CA GLN A 733 -18.21 32.26 2.52
C GLN A 733 -18.16 30.83 3.07
N ASN A 734 -18.77 30.59 4.23
CA ASN A 734 -18.94 29.30 4.88
C ASN A 734 -17.62 28.51 5.06
N ASP A 735 -17.19 28.38 6.27
CA ASP A 735 -16.09 27.49 6.61
C ASP A 735 -16.61 26.15 7.13
N PHE A 736 -15.76 25.13 7.11
CA PHE A 736 -15.98 23.96 7.92
C PHE A 736 -15.81 24.29 9.40
N SER A 737 -16.55 23.60 10.26
CA SER A 737 -16.35 23.72 11.70
C SER A 737 -14.92 23.31 12.08
N ALA A 738 -14.44 23.78 13.21
CA ALA A 738 -13.27 23.16 13.83
C ALA A 738 -13.55 21.67 14.09
N ALA A 739 -12.50 20.87 14.10
CA ALA A 739 -12.62 19.45 14.45
C ALA A 739 -13.03 19.30 15.92
N ASN A 740 -14.17 18.66 16.15
CA ASN A 740 -14.72 18.40 17.45
C ASN A 740 -14.39 16.97 17.89
N LEU A 741 -13.86 16.81 19.08
CA LEU A 741 -13.52 15.52 19.64
C LEU A 741 -14.80 14.76 20.02
N VAL A 742 -14.96 13.55 19.54
CA VAL A 742 -16.00 12.58 19.96
C VAL A 742 -15.51 11.78 21.16
N THR A 743 -14.37 11.15 21.01
CA THR A 743 -13.74 10.34 22.06
C THR A 743 -12.22 10.40 21.97
N GLY A 744 -11.54 10.33 23.09
CA GLY A 744 -10.08 10.26 23.20
C GLY A 744 -9.56 8.89 23.65
N ASP A 745 -10.41 7.86 23.66
CA ASP A 745 -10.09 6.53 24.20
C ASP A 745 -10.11 5.42 23.14
N VAL A 746 -10.85 5.61 22.08
CA VAL A 746 -11.06 4.64 21.00
C VAL A 746 -10.95 5.35 19.65
N GLY A 747 -10.27 4.73 18.72
CA GLY A 747 -10.16 5.19 17.34
C GLY A 747 -10.00 4.01 16.38
N CYS A 748 -9.94 4.27 15.09
CA CYS A 748 -9.74 3.25 14.08
C CYS A 748 -8.24 3.03 13.85
N SER A 749 -7.74 1.84 14.14
CA SER A 749 -6.33 1.49 13.93
C SER A 749 -6.06 0.98 12.50
N ASN A 750 -7.12 0.58 11.79
CA ASN A 750 -7.03 -0.06 10.49
C ASN A 750 -8.18 0.42 9.58
N THR A 751 -7.84 1.19 8.55
CA THR A 751 -8.80 1.73 7.58
C THR A 751 -9.63 0.65 6.90
N ASN A 752 -9.03 -0.51 6.60
CA ASN A 752 -9.70 -1.63 5.90
C ASN A 752 -10.87 -2.21 6.69
N SER A 753 -10.94 -1.90 7.97
CA SER A 753 -12.00 -2.36 8.86
C SER A 753 -13.20 -1.42 8.94
N LEU A 754 -13.08 -0.22 8.35
CA LEU A 754 -14.14 0.77 8.46
C LEU A 754 -15.27 0.45 7.47
N VAL A 755 -16.48 0.28 8.01
CA VAL A 755 -17.68 0.02 7.22
C VAL A 755 -18.87 0.80 7.76
N LEU A 756 -19.59 1.43 6.84
CA LEU A 756 -20.85 2.14 7.15
C LEU A 756 -22.03 1.14 7.09
N MET A 757 -22.75 1.04 8.17
CA MET A 757 -23.95 0.19 8.29
C MET A 757 -25.16 1.00 8.75
N PRO A 758 -26.39 0.46 8.68
CA PRO A 758 -27.59 1.19 9.08
C PRO A 758 -27.59 1.72 10.52
N LEU A 759 -26.87 1.06 11.43
CA LEU A 759 -26.80 1.45 12.84
C LEU A 759 -25.67 2.47 13.14
N GLY A 760 -24.66 2.59 12.29
CA GLY A 760 -23.50 3.46 12.49
C GLY A 760 -22.28 3.03 11.70
N LEU A 761 -21.11 3.43 12.16
CA LEU A 761 -19.80 3.07 11.60
C LEU A 761 -19.15 1.98 12.45
N MET A 762 -18.90 0.82 11.87
CA MET A 762 -18.11 -0.22 12.52
C MET A 762 -16.64 -0.12 12.08
N PHE A 763 -15.72 -0.37 13.02
CA PHE A 763 -14.29 -0.28 12.77
C PHE A 763 -13.48 -1.10 13.79
N GLN A 764 -12.28 -1.47 13.42
CA GLN A 764 -11.29 -2.11 14.29
C GLN A 764 -10.46 -1.04 15.01
N SER A 765 -10.46 -1.11 16.32
CA SER A 765 -9.57 -0.37 17.22
C SER A 765 -8.49 -1.31 17.77
N ASN A 766 -7.43 -0.73 18.33
CA ASN A 766 -6.45 -1.48 19.14
C ASN A 766 -7.08 -2.24 20.33
N LYS A 767 -8.32 -1.89 20.71
CA LYS A 767 -9.09 -2.52 21.79
C LYS A 767 -10.15 -3.51 21.29
N GLY A 768 -10.23 -3.79 20.01
CA GLY A 768 -11.20 -4.67 19.38
C GLY A 768 -12.15 -3.96 18.43
N ILE A 769 -13.29 -4.60 18.11
CA ILE A 769 -14.25 -4.08 17.13
C ILE A 769 -15.31 -3.23 17.83
N TYR A 770 -15.47 -2.00 17.37
CA TYR A 770 -16.38 -1.00 17.89
C TYR A 770 -17.39 -0.53 16.84
N LEU A 771 -18.51 -0.04 17.34
CA LEU A 771 -19.54 0.68 16.60
C LEU A 771 -19.59 2.12 17.09
N LEU A 772 -19.46 3.09 16.18
CA LEU A 772 -19.84 4.48 16.43
C LEU A 772 -21.29 4.65 15.97
N ASP A 773 -22.19 4.82 16.92
CA ASP A 773 -23.61 4.93 16.63
C ASP A 773 -23.99 6.33 16.08
N ARG A 774 -25.24 6.51 15.68
CA ARG A 774 -25.76 7.78 15.17
C ARG A 774 -25.78 8.92 16.21
N SER A 775 -25.69 8.57 17.47
CA SER A 775 -25.55 9.52 18.59
C SER A 775 -24.09 9.90 18.88
N LEU A 776 -23.15 9.42 18.06
CA LEU A 776 -21.69 9.54 18.25
C LEU A 776 -21.20 8.89 19.55
N GLN A 777 -21.85 7.81 20.01
CA GLN A 777 -21.37 7.00 21.12
C GLN A 777 -20.62 5.77 20.60
N THR A 778 -19.51 5.44 21.24
CA THR A 778 -18.74 4.25 20.89
C THR A 778 -19.20 3.05 21.71
N ILE A 779 -19.60 1.98 21.03
CA ILE A 779 -20.10 0.73 21.62
C ILE A 779 -19.15 -0.41 21.26
N TYR A 780 -18.67 -1.13 22.27
CA TYR A 780 -17.85 -2.33 22.03
C TYR A 780 -18.73 -3.52 21.63
N ILE A 781 -18.69 -3.92 20.36
CA ILE A 781 -19.48 -5.02 19.82
C ILE A 781 -18.65 -6.28 19.52
N GLY A 782 -17.34 -6.17 19.53
CA GLY A 782 -16.41 -7.27 19.30
C GLY A 782 -16.22 -8.23 20.47
N ALA A 783 -16.96 -8.06 21.57
CA ALA A 783 -16.83 -8.90 22.77
C ALA A 783 -17.05 -10.40 22.49
N GLU A 784 -17.98 -10.72 21.59
CA GLU A 784 -18.30 -12.11 21.24
C GLU A 784 -17.20 -12.78 20.39
N VAL A 785 -16.38 -11.99 19.71
CA VAL A 785 -15.25 -12.43 18.85
C VAL A 785 -13.89 -11.95 19.38
N GLU A 786 -13.77 -11.74 20.69
CA GLU A 786 -12.58 -11.14 21.32
C GLU A 786 -11.29 -11.93 21.05
N ALA A 787 -11.38 -13.25 20.92
CA ALA A 787 -10.23 -14.08 20.56
C ALA A 787 -9.58 -13.71 19.19
N TYR A 788 -10.33 -13.04 18.33
CA TYR A 788 -9.90 -12.64 17.00
C TYR A 788 -9.55 -11.15 16.88
N ASN A 789 -9.66 -10.37 17.94
CA ASN A 789 -9.41 -8.92 17.94
C ASN A 789 -7.98 -8.54 17.58
N SER A 790 -7.02 -9.46 17.76
CA SER A 790 -5.61 -9.26 17.40
C SER A 790 -5.32 -9.49 15.90
N LEU A 791 -6.27 -10.07 15.15
CA LEU A 791 -6.11 -10.30 13.73
C LEU A 791 -6.29 -9.00 12.94
N THR A 792 -5.45 -8.79 11.95
CA THR A 792 -5.59 -7.65 11.05
C THR A 792 -6.75 -7.91 10.08
N ILE A 793 -7.68 -6.98 10.02
CA ILE A 793 -8.77 -7.00 9.04
C ILE A 793 -8.21 -6.49 7.71
N THR A 794 -8.31 -7.28 6.65
CA THR A 794 -7.85 -6.95 5.31
C THR A 794 -8.92 -6.26 4.48
N SER A 795 -10.20 -6.54 4.73
CA SER A 795 -11.35 -5.88 4.08
C SER A 795 -12.60 -5.99 4.95
N ALA A 796 -13.47 -5.00 4.86
CA ALA A 796 -14.77 -4.99 5.52
C ALA A 796 -15.85 -4.52 4.54
N GLU A 797 -16.92 -5.32 4.40
CA GLU A 797 -18.02 -5.04 3.47
C GLU A 797 -19.39 -5.25 4.09
N LEU A 798 -20.33 -4.38 3.72
CA LEU A 798 -21.74 -4.47 4.10
C LEU A 798 -22.54 -5.21 3.03
N ILE A 799 -23.02 -6.39 3.34
CA ILE A 799 -23.90 -7.18 2.48
C ILE A 799 -25.36 -6.94 2.91
N GLN A 800 -25.98 -5.93 2.30
CA GLN A 800 -27.35 -5.48 2.68
C GLN A 800 -28.40 -6.57 2.51
N ASN A 801 -28.32 -7.33 1.44
CA ASN A 801 -29.30 -8.39 1.10
C ASN A 801 -29.35 -9.51 2.15
N GLU A 802 -28.23 -9.72 2.87
CA GLU A 802 -28.12 -10.74 3.91
C GLU A 802 -28.09 -10.15 5.33
N ASN A 803 -28.16 -8.84 5.48
CA ASN A 803 -28.02 -8.13 6.76
C ASN A 803 -26.69 -8.42 7.49
N GLN A 804 -25.62 -8.62 6.73
CA GLN A 804 -24.32 -9.02 7.24
C GLN A 804 -23.25 -7.97 6.99
N ILE A 805 -22.29 -7.92 7.91
CA ILE A 805 -20.98 -7.30 7.69
C ILE A 805 -19.97 -8.43 7.70
N ARG A 806 -19.12 -8.46 6.68
CA ARG A 806 -18.05 -9.45 6.54
C ARG A 806 -16.70 -8.80 6.67
N TYR A 807 -15.92 -9.29 7.60
CA TYR A 807 -14.55 -8.88 7.85
C TYR A 807 -13.61 -10.00 7.41
N LEU A 808 -12.88 -9.79 6.34
CA LEU A 808 -11.78 -10.67 5.96
C LEU A 808 -10.59 -10.40 6.88
N THR A 809 -9.94 -11.46 7.33
CA THR A 809 -8.81 -11.35 8.26
C THR A 809 -7.54 -11.95 7.68
N SER A 810 -6.39 -11.52 8.19
CA SER A 810 -5.06 -11.91 7.70
C SER A 810 -4.73 -13.39 7.87
N ASP A 811 -5.49 -14.14 8.67
CA ASP A 811 -5.32 -15.58 8.87
C ASP A 811 -6.23 -16.45 7.98
N GLY A 812 -6.93 -15.83 7.02
CA GLY A 812 -7.82 -16.54 6.09
C GLY A 812 -9.21 -16.83 6.65
N ARG A 813 -9.63 -16.16 7.71
CA ARG A 813 -11.00 -16.22 8.22
C ARG A 813 -11.82 -15.04 7.73
N CYS A 814 -13.15 -15.23 7.74
CA CYS A 814 -14.11 -14.14 7.64
C CYS A 814 -14.92 -14.10 8.94
N LEU A 815 -14.85 -12.97 9.65
CA LEU A 815 -15.74 -12.70 10.78
C LEU A 815 -17.02 -12.08 10.24
N VAL A 816 -18.15 -12.68 10.52
CA VAL A 816 -19.45 -12.25 10.00
C VAL A 816 -20.33 -11.76 11.15
N TYR A 817 -20.72 -10.51 11.07
CA TYR A 817 -21.67 -9.91 12.00
C TYR A 817 -23.03 -9.76 11.30
N ASP A 818 -23.99 -10.51 11.77
CA ASP A 818 -25.38 -10.37 11.36
C ASP A 818 -26.05 -9.29 12.24
N TYR A 819 -26.27 -8.10 11.65
CA TYR A 819 -26.80 -6.97 12.41
C TYR A 819 -28.31 -7.04 12.64
N PHE A 820 -29.04 -7.90 11.93
CA PHE A 820 -30.45 -8.14 12.21
C PHE A 820 -30.65 -8.99 13.48
N TYR A 821 -29.85 -10.04 13.62
CA TYR A 821 -29.87 -10.89 14.81
C TYR A 821 -28.94 -10.41 15.93
N GLY A 822 -28.01 -9.50 15.65
CA GLY A 822 -26.99 -9.04 16.57
C GLY A 822 -26.01 -10.16 16.97
N LYS A 823 -25.60 -11.01 16.03
CA LYS A 823 -24.83 -12.22 16.27
C LYS A 823 -23.58 -12.30 15.40
N TRP A 824 -22.55 -12.91 15.95
CA TRP A 824 -21.32 -13.21 15.24
C TRP A 824 -21.24 -14.67 14.82
N SER A 825 -20.62 -14.93 13.69
CA SER A 825 -20.14 -16.24 13.23
C SER A 825 -18.79 -16.12 12.56
N THR A 826 -18.09 -17.22 12.39
CA THR A 826 -16.79 -17.26 11.71
C THR A 826 -16.86 -18.17 10.49
N TRP A 827 -16.23 -17.76 9.40
CA TRP A 827 -16.12 -18.58 8.18
C TRP A 827 -14.64 -18.85 7.89
N THR A 828 -14.36 -19.98 7.31
CA THR A 828 -13.00 -20.42 6.95
C THR A 828 -12.79 -20.32 5.44
N ASN A 829 -11.56 -20.46 4.97
CA ASN A 829 -11.15 -20.42 3.56
C ASN A 829 -11.41 -19.07 2.86
N HIS A 830 -11.24 -17.97 3.59
CA HIS A 830 -11.41 -16.61 3.07
C HIS A 830 -10.10 -15.82 3.12
N GLU A 831 -9.05 -16.32 2.50
CA GLU A 831 -7.75 -15.64 2.37
C GLU A 831 -7.87 -14.46 1.39
N GLY A 832 -8.51 -13.36 1.81
CA GLY A 832 -8.81 -12.21 0.96
C GLY A 832 -8.00 -10.96 1.33
N GLN A 833 -7.68 -10.14 0.32
CA GLN A 833 -7.06 -8.82 0.46
C GLN A 833 -8.05 -7.67 0.27
N GLY A 834 -9.11 -7.90 -0.47
CA GLY A 834 -10.14 -6.92 -0.76
C GLY A 834 -11.48 -7.59 -1.03
N GLY A 835 -12.56 -6.90 -0.76
CA GLY A 835 -13.90 -7.35 -1.08
C GLY A 835 -14.74 -6.18 -1.59
N THR A 836 -15.78 -6.47 -2.35
CA THR A 836 -16.74 -5.49 -2.81
C THR A 836 -18.08 -6.18 -3.13
N ILE A 837 -19.12 -5.38 -3.27
CA ILE A 837 -20.39 -5.83 -3.84
C ILE A 837 -20.38 -5.53 -5.34
N TRP A 838 -20.52 -6.56 -6.15
CA TRP A 838 -20.63 -6.37 -7.59
C TRP A 838 -22.02 -5.83 -7.95
N ASN A 839 -22.07 -4.57 -8.37
CA ASN A 839 -23.33 -3.84 -8.50
C ASN A 839 -24.29 -4.42 -9.55
N SER A 840 -23.77 -5.09 -10.59
CA SER A 840 -24.61 -5.65 -11.66
C SER A 840 -25.54 -6.76 -11.16
N ASN A 841 -25.11 -7.56 -10.23
CA ASN A 841 -25.88 -8.69 -9.69
C ASN A 841 -26.12 -8.64 -8.17
N GLY A 842 -25.43 -7.73 -7.45
CA GLY A 842 -25.52 -7.57 -6.00
C GLY A 842 -24.82 -8.65 -5.19
N ASP A 843 -23.99 -9.47 -5.85
CA ASP A 843 -23.25 -10.53 -5.20
C ASP A 843 -21.99 -10.00 -4.52
N TYR A 844 -21.66 -10.58 -3.39
CA TYR A 844 -20.38 -10.31 -2.74
C TYR A 844 -19.26 -11.04 -3.47
N VAL A 845 -18.20 -10.31 -3.78
CA VAL A 845 -16.97 -10.83 -4.37
C VAL A 845 -15.77 -10.43 -3.52
N TYR A 846 -14.77 -11.32 -3.45
CA TYR A 846 -13.52 -11.00 -2.77
C TYR A 846 -12.30 -11.47 -3.56
N LEU A 847 -11.22 -10.74 -3.42
CA LEU A 847 -9.95 -10.91 -4.10
C LEU A 847 -8.96 -11.60 -3.18
N ARG A 848 -8.30 -12.65 -3.66
CA ARG A 848 -7.18 -13.30 -2.98
C ARG A 848 -5.84 -12.70 -3.41
N THR A 849 -4.82 -12.97 -2.62
CA THR A 849 -3.44 -12.53 -2.87
C THR A 849 -2.85 -13.07 -4.18
N ASP A 850 -3.37 -14.18 -4.66
CA ASP A 850 -2.96 -14.84 -5.91
C ASP A 850 -3.69 -14.32 -7.16
N GLY A 851 -4.44 -13.22 -7.05
CA GLY A 851 -5.21 -12.61 -8.14
C GLY A 851 -6.51 -13.34 -8.47
N ARG A 852 -6.88 -14.40 -7.73
CA ARG A 852 -8.18 -15.05 -7.92
C ARG A 852 -9.29 -14.29 -7.22
N ILE A 853 -10.38 -14.10 -7.92
CA ILE A 853 -11.58 -13.48 -7.37
C ILE A 853 -12.65 -14.54 -7.21
N PHE A 854 -13.25 -14.54 -6.05
CA PHE A 854 -14.31 -15.46 -5.66
C PHE A 854 -15.64 -14.72 -5.53
N GLN A 855 -16.63 -15.17 -6.30
CA GLN A 855 -17.99 -14.69 -6.27
C GLN A 855 -18.86 -15.61 -5.41
N GLN A 856 -19.69 -15.06 -4.56
CA GLN A 856 -20.64 -15.83 -3.77
C GLN A 856 -21.63 -16.54 -4.70
N SER A 857 -21.78 -17.83 -4.52
CA SER A 857 -22.77 -18.62 -5.26
C SER A 857 -24.16 -18.49 -4.62
N SER A 858 -25.19 -18.51 -5.43
CA SER A 858 -26.59 -18.54 -4.95
C SER A 858 -27.05 -19.94 -4.53
N SER A 859 -26.34 -21.00 -4.92
CA SER A 859 -26.79 -22.38 -4.75
C SER A 859 -25.72 -23.39 -4.40
N SER A 860 -24.44 -23.04 -4.54
CA SER A 860 -23.33 -23.94 -4.23
C SER A 860 -22.94 -23.86 -2.75
N TYR A 861 -22.51 -24.99 -2.21
CA TYR A 861 -21.96 -25.14 -0.86
C TYR A 861 -20.50 -25.63 -0.92
N LYS A 862 -19.77 -25.17 -1.94
CA LYS A 862 -18.35 -25.38 -2.14
C LYS A 862 -17.64 -24.03 -2.23
N ASP A 863 -16.43 -23.97 -1.73
CA ASP A 863 -15.50 -22.90 -2.03
C ASP A 863 -14.61 -23.39 -3.18
N ASP A 864 -14.94 -22.99 -4.40
CA ASP A 864 -14.40 -23.54 -5.65
C ASP A 864 -14.74 -25.03 -5.74
N ASN A 865 -13.77 -25.91 -5.47
CA ASN A 865 -13.96 -27.37 -5.48
C ASN A 865 -14.03 -27.97 -4.07
N ASP A 866 -13.71 -27.21 -3.04
CA ASP A 866 -13.63 -27.71 -1.67
C ASP A 866 -15.00 -27.65 -0.97
N PRO A 867 -15.49 -28.76 -0.38
CA PRO A 867 -16.75 -28.77 0.35
C PRO A 867 -16.66 -27.93 1.64
N ILE A 868 -17.74 -27.21 1.95
CA ILE A 868 -17.85 -26.43 3.16
C ILE A 868 -18.37 -27.32 4.29
N GLU A 869 -17.59 -27.43 5.36
CA GLU A 869 -18.01 -28.09 6.59
C GLU A 869 -18.54 -27.06 7.58
N MET A 870 -19.78 -27.25 8.04
CA MET A 870 -20.33 -26.42 9.12
C MET A 870 -20.08 -27.11 10.46
N SER A 871 -19.54 -26.37 11.44
CA SER A 871 -19.40 -26.88 12.79
C SER A 871 -19.79 -25.87 13.84
N LEU A 872 -20.36 -26.36 14.94
CA LEU A 872 -20.61 -25.54 16.14
C LEU A 872 -20.17 -26.30 17.39
N THR A 873 -19.61 -25.56 18.34
CA THR A 873 -19.18 -26.10 19.64
C THR A 873 -19.87 -25.34 20.77
N THR A 874 -20.56 -26.08 21.65
CA THR A 874 -21.21 -25.48 22.83
C THR A 874 -20.19 -25.17 23.92
N SER A 875 -20.55 -24.31 24.81
CA SER A 875 -19.90 -24.18 26.11
C SER A 875 -20.11 -25.43 26.98
N TRP A 876 -19.50 -25.46 28.15
CA TRP A 876 -19.70 -26.52 29.14
C TRP A 876 -21.04 -26.42 29.80
N VAL A 877 -21.96 -27.33 29.50
CA VAL A 877 -23.31 -27.42 30.08
C VAL A 877 -23.27 -28.10 31.44
N LYS A 878 -23.86 -27.43 32.42
CA LYS A 878 -23.96 -27.88 33.83
C LYS A 878 -25.39 -27.73 34.29
N THR A 879 -26.10 -28.82 34.44
CA THR A 879 -27.46 -28.82 34.97
C THR A 879 -27.50 -29.04 36.48
N GLY A 880 -26.45 -29.61 37.07
CA GLY A 880 -26.30 -29.86 38.50
C GLY A 880 -25.55 -28.76 39.27
N GLY A 881 -25.27 -27.62 38.64
CA GLY A 881 -24.46 -26.54 39.23
C GLY A 881 -22.97 -26.93 39.39
N ILE A 882 -22.18 -26.08 40.05
CA ILE A 882 -20.72 -26.27 40.20
C ILE A 882 -20.36 -27.46 41.11
N GLN A 883 -21.23 -27.78 42.05
CA GLN A 883 -20.97 -28.79 43.10
C GLN A 883 -21.63 -30.14 42.83
N GLY A 884 -22.34 -30.33 41.72
CA GLY A 884 -23.13 -31.52 41.45
C GLY A 884 -22.64 -32.34 40.25
N PHE A 885 -22.87 -33.67 40.32
CA PHE A 885 -22.83 -34.51 39.13
C PHE A 885 -24.23 -34.53 38.49
N GLN A 886 -24.25 -34.42 37.18
CA GLN A 886 -25.44 -34.61 36.37
C GLN A 886 -25.42 -35.99 35.73
N ARG A 887 -26.57 -36.50 35.36
CA ARG A 887 -26.70 -37.73 34.60
C ARG A 887 -27.41 -37.41 33.29
N ILE A 888 -26.64 -37.32 32.23
CA ILE A 888 -27.14 -37.08 30.87
C ILE A 888 -27.33 -38.42 30.19
N ARG A 889 -28.55 -38.67 29.77
CA ARG A 889 -28.88 -39.94 29.12
C ARG A 889 -28.80 -39.86 27.60
N ARG A 890 -29.33 -38.75 27.07
CA ARG A 890 -29.42 -38.54 25.62
C ARG A 890 -29.20 -37.08 25.31
N ALA A 891 -28.57 -36.83 24.13
CA ALA A 891 -28.65 -35.58 23.43
C ALA A 891 -29.63 -35.74 22.26
N LEU A 892 -30.51 -34.75 22.11
CA LEU A 892 -31.53 -34.70 21.04
C LEU A 892 -31.21 -33.48 20.17
N VAL A 893 -30.93 -33.70 18.88
CA VAL A 893 -30.71 -32.65 17.90
C VAL A 893 -31.94 -32.55 17.00
N LEU A 894 -32.57 -31.39 16.99
CA LEU A 894 -33.72 -31.08 16.12
C LEU A 894 -33.28 -30.10 15.05
N GLY A 895 -33.66 -30.36 13.82
CA GLY A 895 -33.37 -29.51 12.69
C GLY A 895 -34.13 -29.92 11.41
N ASP A 896 -33.79 -29.28 10.32
CA ASP A 896 -34.33 -29.57 9.01
C ASP A 896 -33.26 -30.25 8.14
N PHE A 897 -33.64 -31.31 7.46
CA PHE A 897 -32.84 -31.96 6.45
C PHE A 897 -32.93 -31.18 5.15
N LYS A 898 -31.77 -30.81 4.57
CA LYS A 898 -31.70 -30.03 3.33
C LYS A 898 -31.03 -30.77 2.18
N SER A 899 -30.00 -31.58 2.47
CA SER A 899 -29.34 -32.41 1.48
C SER A 899 -28.60 -33.56 2.16
N THR A 900 -28.16 -34.53 1.38
CA THR A 900 -27.40 -35.69 1.84
C THR A 900 -26.13 -35.27 2.58
N HIS A 901 -25.91 -35.84 3.78
CA HIS A 901 -24.75 -35.58 4.63
C HIS A 901 -24.60 -36.61 5.74
N THR A 902 -23.45 -36.61 6.39
CA THR A 902 -23.24 -37.29 7.65
C THR A 902 -23.13 -36.29 8.78
N LEU A 903 -24.14 -36.30 9.69
CA LEU A 903 -24.09 -35.47 10.89
C LEU A 903 -23.21 -36.16 11.93
N GLN A 904 -22.23 -35.41 12.47
CA GLN A 904 -21.39 -35.87 13.58
C GLN A 904 -21.72 -35.11 14.83
N LEU A 905 -21.92 -35.86 15.92
CA LEU A 905 -22.07 -35.31 17.26
C LEU A 905 -20.94 -35.85 18.13
N GLU A 906 -20.05 -34.98 18.51
CA GLU A 906 -18.95 -35.28 19.42
C GLU A 906 -19.30 -34.77 20.81
N ILE A 907 -18.98 -35.58 21.84
CA ILE A 907 -19.31 -35.25 23.22
C ILE A 907 -18.03 -35.22 24.06
N GLY A 908 -17.75 -34.11 24.72
CA GLY A 908 -16.69 -33.95 25.71
C GLY A 908 -17.25 -33.93 27.13
N HIS A 909 -16.52 -34.52 28.09
CA HIS A 909 -16.96 -34.67 29.47
C HIS A 909 -15.93 -34.07 30.44
N ASP A 910 -16.43 -33.58 31.58
CA ASP A 910 -15.66 -33.26 32.79
C ASP A 910 -14.49 -32.29 32.55
N TYR A 911 -14.71 -31.25 31.70
CA TYR A 911 -13.72 -30.20 31.34
C TYR A 911 -12.45 -30.71 30.64
N GLN A 912 -12.53 -31.88 29.98
CA GLN A 912 -11.42 -32.35 29.19
C GLN A 912 -11.34 -31.61 27.85
N ASP A 913 -10.15 -31.32 27.38
CA ASP A 913 -9.95 -30.55 26.14
C ASP A 913 -10.29 -31.33 24.89
N TYR A 914 -10.44 -32.63 24.95
CA TYR A 914 -10.78 -33.49 23.82
C TYR A 914 -12.20 -34.01 23.94
N PHE A 915 -12.77 -34.37 22.81
CA PHE A 915 -14.04 -35.08 22.69
C PHE A 915 -13.77 -36.58 22.74
N ASN A 916 -14.38 -37.26 23.67
CA ASN A 916 -14.13 -38.68 23.94
C ASN A 916 -15.26 -39.61 23.50
N GLU A 917 -16.30 -39.05 22.89
CA GLU A 917 -17.44 -39.81 22.39
C GLU A 917 -17.88 -39.21 21.06
N LEU A 918 -18.07 -40.07 20.01
CA LEU A 918 -18.49 -39.67 18.66
C LEU A 918 -19.75 -40.48 18.28
N HIS A 919 -20.77 -39.79 17.81
CA HIS A 919 -21.96 -40.35 17.18
C HIS A 919 -22.04 -39.81 15.74
N LYS A 920 -22.27 -40.74 14.79
CA LYS A 920 -22.47 -40.41 13.39
C LYS A 920 -23.89 -40.79 12.99
N PHE A 921 -24.55 -39.91 12.28
CA PHE A 921 -25.89 -40.12 11.72
C PHE A 921 -25.81 -39.97 10.21
N ASN A 922 -25.95 -41.09 9.51
CA ASN A 922 -25.90 -41.08 8.05
C ASN A 922 -27.32 -40.98 7.50
N TYR A 923 -27.51 -40.17 6.50
CA TYR A 923 -28.82 -39.94 5.87
C TYR A 923 -29.52 -41.24 5.42
N ILE A 924 -28.79 -42.13 4.73
CA ILE A 924 -29.36 -43.32 4.12
C ILE A 924 -29.90 -44.33 5.17
N THR A 925 -29.31 -44.36 6.37
CA THR A 925 -29.68 -45.31 7.41
C THR A 925 -30.68 -44.79 8.41
N ASP A 926 -30.71 -43.44 8.59
CA ASP A 926 -31.43 -42.85 9.71
C ASP A 926 -32.67 -42.00 9.29
N LEU A 927 -32.82 -41.73 7.99
CA LEU A 927 -33.89 -40.91 7.42
C LEU A 927 -34.58 -41.53 6.19
N GLU A 928 -34.51 -42.82 5.97
CA GLU A 928 -35.31 -43.49 4.91
C GLU A 928 -36.79 -43.28 5.13
N ILE A 929 -37.39 -42.34 4.37
CA ILE A 929 -38.86 -42.22 4.30
C ILE A 929 -39.33 -43.18 3.24
N ILE A 930 -39.87 -44.30 3.66
CA ILE A 930 -40.51 -45.28 2.76
C ILE A 930 -41.93 -44.77 2.45
N GLU A 931 -42.10 -44.15 1.29
CA GLU A 931 -43.47 -43.89 0.79
C GLU A 931 -44.03 -45.12 0.04
N TYR A 932 -45.17 -45.54 0.47
CA TYR A 932 -45.89 -46.65 -0.17
C TYR A 932 -46.51 -46.18 -1.49
N GLY A 933 -45.98 -46.61 -2.64
CA GLY A 933 -46.64 -46.38 -3.92
C GLY A 933 -45.82 -45.71 -4.98
N ASP A 934 -44.50 -45.70 -4.88
CA ASP A 934 -43.61 -45.20 -5.93
C ASP A 934 -43.58 -46.15 -7.15
N SER A 935 -43.37 -45.60 -8.35
CA SER A 935 -43.42 -46.26 -9.64
C SER A 935 -42.24 -47.17 -9.96
N SER A 936 -41.45 -47.57 -8.99
CA SER A 936 -40.35 -48.53 -9.18
C SER A 936 -40.86 -49.96 -9.41
N PRO A 937 -40.38 -50.67 -10.43
CA PRO A 937 -40.83 -52.02 -10.70
C PRO A 937 -40.46 -53.00 -9.57
N TYR A 938 -41.38 -53.87 -9.23
CA TYR A 938 -41.19 -54.93 -8.23
C TYR A 938 -40.00 -55.83 -8.64
N GLY A 939 -38.90 -55.75 -7.89
CA GLY A 939 -37.75 -56.65 -8.12
C GLY A 939 -36.50 -56.06 -8.64
N ASP A 940 -36.40 -54.78 -8.83
CA ASP A 940 -35.12 -54.10 -9.05
C ASP A 940 -34.43 -53.79 -7.71
N GLU A 941 -33.12 -53.67 -7.69
CA GLU A 941 -32.33 -53.36 -6.45
C GLU A 941 -32.62 -52.01 -5.85
N GLY A 942 -33.69 -51.34 -6.27
CA GLY A 942 -34.26 -50.13 -5.66
C GLY A 942 -35.06 -50.47 -4.43
N TYR A 943 -34.69 -49.88 -3.33
CA TYR A 943 -35.45 -49.96 -2.08
C TYR A 943 -36.89 -49.49 -2.29
N PHE A 944 -37.87 -50.21 -1.74
CA PHE A 944 -39.32 -49.86 -1.80
C PHE A 944 -39.48 -48.46 -1.26
N GLY A 945 -39.91 -47.49 -2.10
CA GLY A 945 -40.31 -46.15 -1.65
C GLY A 945 -39.21 -45.12 -1.45
N THR A 946 -38.06 -45.23 -2.10
CA THR A 946 -37.10 -44.13 -2.13
C THR A 946 -37.59 -43.05 -3.06
N ASN A 947 -38.12 -41.99 -2.52
CA ASN A 947 -38.39 -40.78 -3.28
C ASN A 947 -37.03 -40.12 -3.60
N SER A 948 -36.64 -40.06 -4.85
CA SER A 948 -35.43 -39.35 -5.30
C SER A 948 -35.56 -37.82 -5.19
N GLY A 949 -36.70 -37.36 -4.70
CA GLY A 949 -36.93 -35.97 -4.32
C GLY A 949 -36.55 -35.76 -2.87
N VAL A 950 -35.57 -34.94 -2.63
CA VAL A 950 -35.23 -34.49 -1.29
C VAL A 950 -36.46 -33.87 -0.63
N ALA A 951 -37.09 -34.62 0.28
CA ALA A 951 -38.11 -34.03 1.12
C ALA A 951 -37.43 -33.08 2.13
N ASP A 952 -37.73 -31.79 1.99
CA ASP A 952 -37.43 -30.78 2.99
C ASP A 952 -38.16 -31.19 4.30
N GLY A 953 -37.51 -31.98 5.15
CA GLY A 953 -38.13 -32.62 6.29
C GLY A 953 -37.47 -32.29 7.62
N VAL A 954 -38.31 -32.04 8.62
CA VAL A 954 -37.84 -31.93 10.03
C VAL A 954 -37.31 -33.27 10.48
N TYR A 955 -36.16 -33.32 11.09
CA TYR A 955 -35.59 -34.53 11.68
C TYR A 955 -35.20 -34.34 13.14
N GLN A 956 -35.18 -35.43 13.87
CA GLN A 956 -34.75 -35.49 15.24
C GLN A 956 -33.77 -36.62 15.47
N PHE A 957 -32.50 -36.30 15.76
CA PHE A 957 -31.49 -37.31 16.10
C PHE A 957 -31.41 -37.49 17.62
N ARG A 958 -31.13 -38.72 18.03
CA ARG A 958 -31.05 -39.11 19.45
C ARG A 958 -29.72 -39.80 19.70
N ALA A 959 -28.78 -39.16 20.32
CA ALA A 959 -27.49 -39.74 20.72
C ALA A 959 -27.58 -40.23 22.19
N HIS A 960 -27.29 -41.51 22.42
CA HIS A 960 -27.20 -42.06 23.73
C HIS A 960 -25.79 -41.85 24.29
N CYS A 961 -25.66 -41.06 25.35
CA CYS A 961 -24.38 -40.81 25.97
C CYS A 961 -23.83 -42.07 26.66
N LYS A 962 -22.62 -42.50 26.27
CA LYS A 962 -21.94 -43.65 26.90
C LYS A 962 -21.54 -43.33 28.32
N LYS A 963 -20.96 -42.14 28.57
CA LYS A 963 -20.63 -41.64 29.88
C LYS A 963 -21.78 -40.75 30.43
N GLN A 964 -22.72 -41.36 31.06
CA GLN A 964 -23.94 -40.67 31.55
C GLN A 964 -23.69 -39.78 32.76
N LYS A 965 -22.80 -40.17 33.68
CA LYS A 965 -22.49 -39.42 34.91
C LYS A 965 -21.28 -38.55 34.70
N CYS A 966 -21.47 -37.24 34.70
CA CYS A 966 -20.42 -36.26 34.49
C CYS A 966 -20.66 -34.99 35.33
N GLN A 967 -19.62 -34.19 35.51
CA GLN A 967 -19.71 -32.84 36.12
C GLN A 967 -20.21 -31.84 35.11
N SER A 968 -19.73 -31.94 33.89
CA SER A 968 -20.06 -31.08 32.80
C SER A 968 -20.00 -31.85 31.47
N VAL A 969 -20.67 -31.32 30.47
CA VAL A 969 -20.63 -31.87 29.09
C VAL A 969 -20.57 -30.72 28.10
N ARG A 970 -19.87 -30.91 27.02
CA ARG A 970 -19.91 -30.03 25.85
C ARG A 970 -20.12 -30.84 24.57
N PHE A 971 -20.67 -30.20 23.58
CA PHE A 971 -21.02 -30.82 22.33
C PHE A 971 -20.34 -30.08 21.17
N ARG A 972 -19.86 -30.84 20.18
CA ARG A 972 -19.54 -30.33 18.86
C ARG A 972 -20.45 -31.03 17.87
N ILE A 973 -21.15 -30.27 17.05
CA ILE A 973 -21.97 -30.77 15.97
C ILE A 973 -21.32 -30.29 14.68
N SER A 974 -21.02 -31.22 13.77
CA SER A 974 -20.48 -30.92 12.45
C SER A 974 -21.13 -31.80 11.39
N ASP A 975 -21.10 -31.30 10.17
CA ASP A 975 -21.43 -32.11 8.99
C ASP A 975 -20.15 -32.54 8.27
N THR A 976 -20.16 -33.74 7.74
CA THR A 976 -19.13 -34.22 6.84
C THR A 976 -19.79 -34.67 5.54
N GLU A 977 -19.20 -34.25 4.44
CA GLU A 977 -19.72 -34.48 3.11
C GLU A 977 -18.60 -34.92 2.17
N GLU A 978 -18.80 -36.03 1.44
CA GLU A 978 -17.73 -36.60 0.64
C GLU A 978 -17.86 -36.41 -0.87
N ALA A 979 -19.08 -36.37 -1.42
CA ALA A 979 -19.25 -36.43 -2.88
C ALA A 979 -20.05 -35.30 -3.49
N ASN A 980 -21.16 -34.88 -2.89
CA ASN A 980 -22.05 -33.83 -3.38
C ASN A 980 -22.41 -32.85 -2.27
N PRO A 981 -21.55 -31.86 -2.03
CA PRO A 981 -21.76 -30.90 -0.96
C PRO A 981 -23.03 -30.06 -1.23
N GLY A 982 -23.94 -30.12 -0.28
CA GLY A 982 -25.15 -29.33 -0.26
C GLY A 982 -25.29 -28.55 1.03
N GLN A 983 -26.48 -28.01 1.27
CA GLN A 983 -26.80 -27.29 2.52
C GLN A 983 -26.70 -28.18 3.76
N ALA A 984 -26.74 -29.50 3.58
CA ALA A 984 -26.72 -30.50 4.62
C ALA A 984 -27.93 -30.39 5.57
N TYR A 985 -27.79 -29.68 6.67
CA TYR A 985 -28.85 -29.53 7.63
C TYR A 985 -28.90 -28.09 8.19
N SER A 986 -30.04 -27.73 8.77
CA SER A 986 -30.14 -26.57 9.65
C SER A 986 -30.50 -27.04 11.06
N ILE A 987 -29.88 -26.48 12.08
CA ILE A 987 -30.11 -26.83 13.47
C ILE A 987 -31.08 -25.84 14.09
N SER A 988 -32.18 -26.39 14.63
CA SER A 988 -33.18 -25.60 15.34
C SER A 988 -33.01 -25.66 16.87
N SER A 989 -32.63 -26.83 17.40
CA SER A 989 -32.52 -27.01 18.82
C SER A 989 -31.61 -28.20 19.21
N LEU A 990 -30.94 -28.06 20.33
CA LEU A 990 -30.23 -29.12 21.03
C LEU A 990 -30.85 -29.26 22.44
N MET A 991 -31.31 -30.46 22.76
CA MET A 991 -31.92 -30.75 24.07
C MET A 991 -31.21 -31.91 24.74
N LEU A 992 -31.12 -31.87 26.04
CA LEU A 992 -30.55 -32.94 26.85
C LEU A 992 -31.60 -33.61 27.70
N GLU A 993 -31.69 -34.95 27.61
CA GLU A 993 -32.47 -35.74 28.58
C GLU A 993 -31.62 -35.96 29.84
N VAL A 994 -31.94 -35.23 30.89
CA VAL A 994 -31.18 -35.20 32.14
C VAL A 994 -31.96 -35.90 33.23
N GLY A 995 -31.31 -36.78 33.95
CA GLY A 995 -31.84 -37.32 35.19
C GLY A 995 -31.43 -36.47 36.39
N ILE A 996 -32.36 -35.74 36.98
CA ILE A 996 -32.13 -34.94 38.16
C ILE A 996 -32.54 -35.77 39.37
N ARG A 997 -31.63 -35.90 40.33
CA ARG A 997 -31.90 -36.54 41.61
C ARG A 997 -32.08 -35.44 42.63
N SER A 998 -33.31 -35.24 43.13
CA SER A 998 -33.57 -34.38 44.26
C SER A 998 -32.83 -34.93 45.49
N ASN A 999 -32.05 -34.12 46.17
CA ASN A 999 -31.36 -34.35 47.43
C ASN A 999 -30.07 -35.22 47.43
N SER A 1000 -29.25 -35.23 46.38
CA SER A 1000 -27.89 -35.80 46.49
C SER A 1000 -26.83 -34.82 45.94
N MET A 1001 -26.60 -33.76 46.67
CA MET A 1001 -25.36 -32.96 46.49
C MET A 1001 -24.22 -33.79 47.11
N LYS A 1002 -23.52 -34.55 46.28
CA LYS A 1002 -22.16 -35.02 46.61
C LYS A 1002 -21.20 -34.00 46.02
N LEU A 1003 -20.54 -33.30 46.90
CA LEU A 1003 -19.40 -32.46 46.51
C LEU A 1003 -18.41 -33.33 45.70
N PRO A 1004 -17.97 -32.91 44.53
CA PRO A 1004 -16.88 -33.58 43.86
C PRO A 1004 -15.65 -33.58 44.77
N GLN A 1005 -14.90 -34.67 44.78
CA GLN A 1005 -13.62 -34.74 45.49
C GLN A 1005 -12.73 -33.60 44.98
N GLN A 1006 -12.24 -32.79 45.92
CA GLN A 1006 -11.30 -31.73 45.61
C GLN A 1006 -10.05 -32.37 45.01
N LYS A 1007 -9.82 -32.20 43.76
CA LYS A 1007 -8.53 -32.53 43.12
C LYS A 1007 -7.62 -31.32 43.36
N LEU A 1008 -6.71 -31.45 44.28
CA LEU A 1008 -5.52 -30.65 44.36
C LEU A 1008 -4.58 -31.18 43.24
N THR A 1009 -4.40 -30.44 42.20
CA THR A 1009 -3.30 -30.62 41.25
C THR A 1009 -2.16 -29.73 41.67
#